data_0be9f9ae524a31e6a6cf1a5fa5ea0bc6
#
_entry.id   0be9f9ae524a31e6a6cf1a5fa5ea0bc6
#
_cell.length_a   1.000
_cell.length_b   1.000
_cell.length_c   1.000
_cell.angle_alpha   90.00
_cell.angle_beta   90.00
_cell.angle_gamma   90.00
#
_symmetry.space_group_name_H-M   'P 1'
#
loop_
_entity.id
_entity.type
_entity.pdbx_description
1 polymer ?
#
loop_
_entity_poly.entity_id
_entity_poly.type
_entity_poly.pdbx_seq_one_letter_code
_entity_poly.pdbx_strand_id
1 'polypeptide(L)'
;MVRYLIVLLAILAAQAIQPSSAAAPFTVRDMRVEGLQRIAEGTVYNYLPVSIGDELDEQRIEEAIRALYGTGLFQDIAMHRDGGTLVIVVAERPSIRSFTIEGNKDIKTEDLEESLREAGLARGKTFNRQVLESVSQFLTDQYYSRGKYNVVVDTQVTENEADNTVEVAIDIKEGQRARIRQINIVGNEAFSDEEILDTFELKTPNWLSFYRQDDRYARETLVGDLEKLQSFYMNRGYASFEVESTQVAISPDRQNIYITVNVEEGEPYVISDIKLAGDLVLDEEQLKRLLLAKPGDTFSRQVLTQTAELITYRLGEEGFAFARVEPVPDISADTNEVGITFYIDPGKRAYVRRIAFYGAHSVEDEVFRREMRQMEGAYLSNRAVERSEQRLQRLPFVESVETETRPVPGSDDLVDVEFTIKEGMPGTFGGGIGYSGSQGVILNGNIVHTNFLGTGTRVEADLNTGNYSTVYRFLHTDPYVTADGISRTVSLSYRDITQFVSGASDFSTETATLGLEYSYPISEYTRLRFGISLQDASLVTNTFSPFQSRRWVRSNGNPTSTQASDILTIDETEFQSYELILGWTYDSRNRVIFADRGSRQRLALNVTGPGSEVEYYTVRYDWQKFMPFPGPFFLQWAGEVSWGEELGETTELPPYERYFGGGPTSVRGFKEGYLGPFDTNGNPYGGNLKVLSQLELVLPSPEKFEETTRFSLFFDAGNVFSTDSTPFFDLNGNPVSYEFAVDDLKYSVGAAVQWFAPIGLFRFSYGFPLNDEPGDRKEGFQFSIGSAF
;
A
#
# COMPACT_ATOMS: atom_id res chain seq x y z
N MET A 1 9.22 2.63 94.79
CA MET A 1 8.04 3.12 94.04
C MET A 1 7.85 2.50 92.59
N VAL A 2 8.93 2.21 91.89
CA VAL A 2 8.80 1.67 90.51
C VAL A 2 8.31 0.23 90.40
N ARG A 3 8.51 -0.60 91.41
CA ARG A 3 8.01 -1.99 91.40
C ARG A 3 6.52 -2.19 91.67
N TYR A 4 5.86 -1.26 92.24
CA TYR A 4 4.41 -1.31 92.52
C TYR A 4 3.62 -0.72 91.29
N LEU A 5 4.26 0.12 90.51
CA LEU A 5 3.61 0.70 89.26
C LEU A 5 3.55 -0.33 88.13
N ILE A 6 4.55 -1.23 88.06
CA ILE A 6 4.62 -2.30 87.05
C ILE A 6 3.59 -3.41 87.30
N VAL A 7 3.33 -3.69 88.59
CA VAL A 7 2.31 -4.70 88.94
C VAL A 7 0.91 -4.15 88.76
N LEU A 8 0.68 -2.85 89.00
CA LEU A 8 -0.63 -2.21 88.73
C LEU A 8 -0.93 -2.12 87.30
N LEU A 9 0.07 -1.86 86.45
CA LEU A 9 -0.09 -1.85 84.96
C LEU A 9 -0.30 -3.26 84.44
N ALA A 10 0.30 -4.29 85.00
CA ALA A 10 0.06 -5.67 84.58
C ALA A 10 -1.31 -6.19 84.96
N ILE A 11 -1.92 -5.70 86.06
CA ILE A 11 -3.29 -6.05 86.49
C ILE A 11 -4.34 -5.29 85.67
N LEU A 12 -4.06 -4.08 85.28
CA LEU A 12 -4.96 -3.32 84.36
C LEU A 12 -4.89 -3.85 82.88
N ALA A 13 -3.75 -4.41 82.47
CA ALA A 13 -3.67 -5.07 81.14
C ALA A 13 -4.33 -6.45 81.10
N ALA A 14 -4.52 -7.10 82.22
CA ALA A 14 -5.18 -8.41 82.30
C ALA A 14 -6.72 -8.35 82.29
N GLN A 15 -7.33 -7.16 82.44
CA GLN A 15 -8.79 -7.00 82.37
C GLN A 15 -9.36 -6.54 81.02
N ALA A 16 -8.52 -6.38 80.05
CA ALA A 16 -8.96 -5.91 78.69
C ALA A 16 -9.01 -7.00 77.65
N ILE A 17 -8.75 -8.25 77.97
CA ILE A 17 -8.97 -9.38 77.08
C ILE A 17 -10.23 -10.12 77.49
N GLN A 18 -11.38 -9.57 77.15
CA GLN A 18 -12.56 -10.41 77.08
C GLN A 18 -12.40 -11.35 75.91
N PRO A 19 -12.53 -12.68 76.07
CA PRO A 19 -12.60 -13.54 74.89
C PRO A 19 -13.86 -13.10 74.10
N SER A 20 -13.62 -12.73 72.83
CA SER A 20 -14.71 -12.61 71.85
C SER A 20 -15.52 -13.91 71.95
N SER A 21 -16.74 -13.83 72.40
CA SER A 21 -17.63 -15.00 72.49
C SER A 21 -17.88 -15.44 71.06
N ALA A 22 -17.29 -16.56 70.68
CA ALA A 22 -17.55 -17.20 69.39
C ALA A 22 -19.08 -17.32 69.26
N ALA A 23 -19.68 -16.79 68.24
CA ALA A 23 -21.12 -16.83 68.01
C ALA A 23 -21.52 -18.31 67.92
N ALA A 24 -22.45 -18.73 68.74
CA ALA A 24 -22.93 -20.11 68.70
C ALA A 24 -23.52 -20.46 67.35
N PRO A 25 -23.17 -21.62 66.75
CA PRO A 25 -23.67 -22.01 65.41
C PRO A 25 -25.21 -21.93 65.41
N PHE A 26 -25.75 -21.47 64.29
CA PHE A 26 -27.21 -21.37 64.12
C PHE A 26 -27.63 -21.84 62.72
N THR A 27 -28.83 -22.45 62.63
CA THR A 27 -29.37 -22.88 61.38
C THR A 27 -30.08 -21.70 60.71
N VAL A 28 -29.70 -21.44 59.47
CA VAL A 28 -30.32 -20.39 58.61
C VAL A 28 -31.72 -20.79 58.21
N ARG A 29 -32.73 -20.05 58.64
CA ARG A 29 -34.15 -20.26 58.30
C ARG A 29 -34.61 -19.33 57.19
N ASP A 30 -33.94 -18.20 57.08
CA ASP A 30 -34.23 -17.18 56.06
C ASP A 30 -32.98 -16.33 55.82
N MET A 31 -32.90 -15.68 54.66
CA MET A 31 -31.82 -14.75 54.29
C MET A 31 -32.37 -13.45 53.76
N ARG A 32 -31.78 -12.35 54.18
CA ARG A 32 -32.15 -11.01 53.74
C ARG A 32 -30.92 -10.20 53.44
N VAL A 33 -30.92 -9.51 52.29
CA VAL A 33 -29.85 -8.61 51.90
C VAL A 33 -30.30 -7.17 52.07
N GLU A 34 -29.48 -6.36 52.71
CA GLU A 34 -29.75 -4.92 52.94
C GLU A 34 -28.60 -4.11 52.33
N GLY A 35 -28.89 -2.91 51.87
CA GLY A 35 -27.92 -1.97 51.30
C GLY A 35 -27.72 -2.09 49.78
N LEU A 36 -28.47 -2.94 49.10
CA LEU A 36 -28.46 -3.04 47.66
C LEU A 36 -29.10 -1.77 47.02
N GLN A 37 -28.48 -1.29 45.96
CA GLN A 37 -28.96 -0.15 45.17
C GLN A 37 -29.18 -0.52 43.70
N ARG A 38 -28.26 -1.25 43.06
CA ARG A 38 -28.27 -1.62 41.66
C ARG A 38 -28.16 -3.11 41.40
N ILE A 39 -27.50 -3.81 42.31
CA ILE A 39 -27.26 -5.25 42.20
C ILE A 39 -28.55 -5.96 42.62
N ALA A 40 -29.03 -6.89 41.83
CA ALA A 40 -30.18 -7.70 42.18
C ALA A 40 -29.84 -8.64 43.36
N GLU A 41 -30.77 -8.80 44.28
CA GLU A 41 -30.60 -9.67 45.47
C GLU A 41 -30.23 -11.09 45.10
N GLY A 42 -30.77 -11.63 44.00
CA GLY A 42 -30.42 -12.94 43.44
C GLY A 42 -28.94 -13.07 43.05
N THR A 43 -28.26 -11.99 42.69
CA THR A 43 -26.84 -11.98 42.41
C THR A 43 -26.01 -12.28 43.66
N VAL A 44 -26.43 -11.66 44.79
CA VAL A 44 -25.76 -11.92 46.09
C VAL A 44 -25.91 -13.39 46.48
N TYR A 45 -27.13 -13.94 46.34
CA TYR A 45 -27.39 -15.35 46.67
C TYR A 45 -26.63 -16.33 45.78
N ASN A 46 -26.42 -16.00 44.51
CA ASN A 46 -25.67 -16.87 43.59
C ASN A 46 -24.18 -17.02 43.93
N TYR A 47 -23.59 -15.98 44.54
CA TYR A 47 -22.20 -16.03 44.96
C TYR A 47 -22.01 -16.41 46.45
N LEU A 48 -23.11 -16.53 47.20
CA LEU A 48 -23.05 -16.90 48.58
C LEU A 48 -22.97 -18.41 48.75
N PRO A 49 -21.89 -18.97 49.37
CA PRO A 49 -21.77 -20.41 49.59
C PRO A 49 -22.59 -20.92 50.79
N VAL A 50 -23.78 -20.33 50.97
CA VAL A 50 -24.69 -20.61 52.07
C VAL A 50 -26.12 -20.74 51.57
N SER A 51 -26.83 -21.75 52.01
CA SER A 51 -28.25 -22.00 51.68
C SER A 51 -29.13 -22.03 52.92
N ILE A 52 -30.46 -21.84 52.69
CA ILE A 52 -31.44 -21.99 53.74
C ILE A 52 -31.41 -23.46 54.22
N GLY A 53 -31.28 -23.66 55.54
CA GLY A 53 -31.12 -24.94 56.15
C GLY A 53 -29.67 -25.27 56.60
N ASP A 54 -28.71 -24.53 56.15
CA ASP A 54 -27.30 -24.70 56.57
C ASP A 54 -27.05 -24.26 57.99
N GLU A 55 -26.14 -24.91 58.67
CA GLU A 55 -25.65 -24.50 59.99
C GLU A 55 -24.43 -23.58 59.75
N LEU A 56 -24.49 -22.36 60.24
CA LEU A 56 -23.46 -21.35 60.16
C LEU A 56 -22.68 -21.26 61.47
N ASP A 57 -21.37 -21.43 61.28
CA ASP A 57 -20.36 -21.08 62.25
C ASP A 57 -19.54 -19.86 61.80
N GLU A 58 -18.58 -19.44 62.63
CA GLU A 58 -17.77 -18.29 62.36
C GLU A 58 -16.91 -18.49 61.08
N GLN A 59 -16.43 -19.72 60.81
CA GLN A 59 -15.61 -20.05 59.67
C GLN A 59 -16.43 -19.94 58.33
N ARG A 60 -17.65 -20.47 58.33
CA ARG A 60 -18.54 -20.38 57.14
C ARG A 60 -19.01 -18.94 56.89
N ILE A 61 -19.20 -18.12 57.91
CA ILE A 61 -19.46 -16.70 57.74
C ILE A 61 -18.26 -15.99 57.11
N GLU A 62 -17.05 -16.30 57.54
CA GLU A 62 -15.83 -15.75 56.92
C GLU A 62 -15.67 -16.18 55.49
N GLU A 63 -15.92 -17.46 55.16
CA GLU A 63 -15.92 -17.96 53.79
C GLU A 63 -16.97 -17.26 52.90
N ALA A 64 -18.19 -17.03 53.44
CA ALA A 64 -19.24 -16.34 52.76
C ALA A 64 -18.92 -14.84 52.49
N ILE A 65 -18.35 -14.17 53.49
CA ILE A 65 -17.89 -12.78 53.35
C ILE A 65 -16.78 -12.73 52.30
N ARG A 66 -15.82 -13.67 52.36
CA ARG A 66 -14.68 -13.73 51.41
C ARG A 66 -15.13 -14.03 49.98
N ALA A 67 -16.13 -14.90 49.81
CA ALA A 67 -16.72 -15.18 48.53
C ALA A 67 -17.40 -13.95 47.90
N LEU A 68 -18.15 -13.21 48.70
CA LEU A 68 -18.79 -11.98 48.22
C LEU A 68 -17.76 -10.86 47.92
N TYR A 69 -16.73 -10.69 48.76
CA TYR A 69 -15.62 -9.76 48.45
C TYR A 69 -14.88 -10.13 47.19
N GLY A 70 -14.70 -11.44 46.94
CA GLY A 70 -14.04 -11.98 45.74
C GLY A 70 -14.78 -11.60 44.45
N THR A 71 -16.05 -11.28 44.50
CA THR A 71 -16.81 -10.80 43.33
C THR A 71 -16.37 -9.40 42.84
N GLY A 72 -15.72 -8.61 43.71
CA GLY A 72 -15.36 -7.22 43.46
C GLY A 72 -16.54 -6.24 43.39
N LEU A 73 -17.74 -6.67 43.69
CA LEU A 73 -18.96 -5.86 43.57
C LEU A 73 -19.23 -4.96 44.80
N PHE A 74 -18.68 -5.34 45.94
CA PHE A 74 -18.99 -4.69 47.22
C PHE A 74 -17.75 -3.99 47.79
N GLN A 75 -18.00 -2.82 48.40
CA GLN A 75 -17.02 -2.04 49.14
C GLN A 75 -16.92 -2.53 50.59
N ASP A 76 -18.05 -2.87 51.18
CA ASP A 76 -18.14 -3.39 52.54
C ASP A 76 -19.23 -4.46 52.65
N ILE A 77 -18.96 -5.45 53.47
CA ILE A 77 -19.88 -6.58 53.71
C ILE A 77 -19.86 -6.90 55.21
N ALA A 78 -21.01 -6.79 55.83
CA ALA A 78 -21.22 -7.25 57.16
C ALA A 78 -22.35 -8.30 57.22
N MET A 79 -22.15 -9.31 58.03
CA MET A 79 -23.18 -10.33 58.27
C MET A 79 -23.57 -10.35 59.72
N HIS A 80 -24.84 -10.34 60.04
CA HIS A 80 -25.34 -10.46 61.38
C HIS A 80 -26.58 -11.35 61.45
N ARG A 81 -26.84 -11.89 62.64
CA ARG A 81 -27.95 -12.77 62.91
C ARG A 81 -29.12 -11.99 63.50
N ASP A 82 -30.30 -12.13 62.93
CA ASP A 82 -31.56 -11.63 63.44
C ASP A 82 -32.52 -12.84 63.68
N GLY A 83 -32.48 -13.41 64.91
CA GLY A 83 -33.23 -14.64 65.19
C GLY A 83 -32.75 -15.84 64.42
N GLY A 84 -33.49 -16.27 63.39
CA GLY A 84 -33.16 -17.35 62.48
C GLY A 84 -32.80 -16.88 61.09
N THR A 85 -32.82 -15.55 60.86
CA THR A 85 -32.50 -14.92 59.59
C THR A 85 -31.04 -14.48 59.51
N LEU A 86 -30.35 -14.82 58.47
CA LEU A 86 -29.02 -14.26 58.16
C LEU A 86 -29.25 -12.91 57.43
N VAL A 87 -28.85 -11.83 58.05
CA VAL A 87 -28.92 -10.48 57.45
C VAL A 87 -27.53 -10.17 56.90
N ILE A 88 -27.46 -9.94 55.59
CA ILE A 88 -26.24 -9.59 54.84
C ILE A 88 -26.36 -8.12 54.51
N VAL A 89 -25.57 -7.29 55.15
CA VAL A 89 -25.54 -5.86 54.87
C VAL A 89 -24.35 -5.61 53.93
N VAL A 90 -24.65 -5.07 52.79
CA VAL A 90 -23.64 -4.80 51.78
C VAL A 90 -23.60 -3.31 51.41
N ALA A 91 -22.41 -2.82 51.16
CA ALA A 91 -22.23 -1.53 50.52
C ALA A 91 -21.70 -1.79 49.09
N GLU A 92 -22.50 -1.46 48.07
CA GLU A 92 -22.09 -1.67 46.69
C GLU A 92 -20.95 -0.72 46.29
N ARG A 93 -19.98 -1.21 45.56
CA ARG A 93 -18.99 -0.34 44.90
C ARG A 93 -19.69 0.46 43.80
N PRO A 94 -19.38 1.75 43.66
CA PRO A 94 -19.94 2.54 42.57
C PRO A 94 -19.52 1.96 41.21
N SER A 95 -20.35 2.19 40.20
CA SER A 95 -20.02 1.85 38.82
C SER A 95 -19.55 3.04 38.05
N ILE A 96 -18.74 2.80 37.03
CA ILE A 96 -18.25 3.83 36.13
C ILE A 96 -19.39 4.27 35.20
N ARG A 97 -19.85 5.52 35.33
CA ARG A 97 -20.84 6.13 34.46
C ARG A 97 -20.25 6.58 33.16
N SER A 98 -19.12 7.27 33.25
CA SER A 98 -18.36 7.76 32.12
C SER A 98 -16.90 7.90 32.51
N PHE A 99 -16.03 7.82 31.51
CA PHE A 99 -14.66 8.29 31.66
C PHE A 99 -14.31 9.20 30.48
N THR A 100 -13.50 10.19 30.75
CA THR A 100 -12.98 11.15 29.77
C THR A 100 -11.46 11.15 29.83
N ILE A 101 -10.82 11.20 28.67
CA ILE A 101 -9.35 11.31 28.55
C ILE A 101 -9.10 12.59 27.78
N GLU A 102 -8.31 13.49 28.35
CA GLU A 102 -7.96 14.76 27.74
C GLU A 102 -6.45 14.97 27.75
N GLY A 103 -5.95 15.74 26.75
CA GLY A 103 -4.55 16.13 26.69
C GLY A 103 -3.62 15.14 25.97
N ASN A 104 -4.08 13.95 25.59
CA ASN A 104 -3.34 12.94 24.85
C ASN A 104 -3.24 13.31 23.36
N LYS A 105 -2.07 13.76 22.92
CA LYS A 105 -1.80 14.16 21.52
C LYS A 105 -0.97 13.13 20.75
N ASP A 106 -0.09 12.43 21.44
CA ASP A 106 0.82 11.43 20.85
C ASP A 106 0.21 10.03 20.75
N ILE A 107 -0.80 9.73 21.59
CA ILE A 107 -1.49 8.44 21.58
C ILE A 107 -2.95 8.71 21.27
N LYS A 108 -3.51 7.97 20.32
CA LYS A 108 -4.93 8.13 19.97
C LYS A 108 -5.83 7.77 21.15
N THR A 109 -6.92 8.50 21.29
CA THR A 109 -7.88 8.26 22.38
C THR A 109 -8.48 6.87 22.29
N GLU A 110 -8.74 6.38 21.10
CA GLU A 110 -9.29 5.04 20.84
C GLU A 110 -8.38 3.93 21.37
N ASP A 111 -7.06 4.06 21.13
CA ASP A 111 -6.05 3.08 21.60
C ASP A 111 -5.95 3.07 23.13
N LEU A 112 -6.05 4.25 23.75
CA LEU A 112 -6.10 4.38 25.22
C LEU A 112 -7.38 3.79 25.80
N GLU A 113 -8.52 4.06 25.18
CA GLU A 113 -9.80 3.51 25.62
C GLU A 113 -9.84 1.98 25.54
N GLU A 114 -9.24 1.40 24.53
CA GLU A 114 -9.12 -0.06 24.39
C GLU A 114 -8.27 -0.65 25.51
N SER A 115 -7.09 -0.07 25.76
CA SER A 115 -6.20 -0.48 26.86
C SER A 115 -6.88 -0.33 28.24
N LEU A 116 -7.63 0.74 28.45
CA LEU A 116 -8.41 0.96 29.69
C LEU A 116 -9.51 -0.11 29.87
N ARG A 117 -10.16 -0.49 28.79
CA ARG A 117 -11.20 -1.53 28.80
C ARG A 117 -10.63 -2.90 29.15
N GLU A 118 -9.46 -3.23 28.61
CA GLU A 118 -8.74 -4.46 28.94
C GLU A 118 -8.28 -4.49 30.41
N ALA A 119 -7.85 -3.35 30.94
CA ALA A 119 -7.50 -3.20 32.36
C ALA A 119 -8.72 -3.21 33.30
N GLY A 120 -9.95 -3.28 32.78
CA GLY A 120 -11.17 -3.35 33.57
C GLY A 120 -11.84 -1.99 33.85
N LEU A 121 -11.31 -0.89 33.33
CA LEU A 121 -11.93 0.44 33.41
C LEU A 121 -12.83 0.65 32.16
N ALA A 122 -14.07 0.23 32.28
CA ALA A 122 -15.05 0.44 31.22
C ALA A 122 -16.38 0.96 31.80
N ARG A 123 -17.13 1.66 30.96
CA ARG A 123 -18.48 2.14 31.33
C ARG A 123 -19.36 0.98 31.78
N GLY A 124 -20.02 1.12 32.91
CA GLY A 124 -20.90 0.11 33.52
C GLY A 124 -20.16 -0.95 34.36
N LYS A 125 -18.85 -0.97 34.38
CA LYS A 125 -18.05 -1.83 35.27
C LYS A 125 -17.96 -1.22 36.67
N THR A 126 -17.74 -2.06 37.66
CA THR A 126 -17.51 -1.66 39.04
C THR A 126 -16.21 -0.88 39.18
N PHE A 127 -16.23 0.26 39.80
CA PHE A 127 -15.05 1.09 39.98
C PHE A 127 -14.15 0.51 41.07
N ASN A 128 -12.86 0.41 40.76
CA ASN A 128 -11.82 0.03 41.69
C ASN A 128 -10.67 1.05 41.62
N ARG A 129 -10.39 1.71 42.75
CA ARG A 129 -9.37 2.75 42.84
C ARG A 129 -7.96 2.20 42.57
N GLN A 130 -7.67 0.95 42.96
CA GLN A 130 -6.38 0.32 42.70
C GLN A 130 -6.15 0.10 41.18
N VAL A 131 -7.22 -0.27 40.46
CA VAL A 131 -7.16 -0.42 39.01
C VAL A 131 -6.86 0.94 38.34
N LEU A 132 -7.52 2.03 38.83
CA LEU A 132 -7.26 3.36 38.31
C LEU A 132 -5.81 3.81 38.58
N GLU A 133 -5.26 3.53 39.76
CA GLU A 133 -3.85 3.83 40.08
C GLU A 133 -2.88 3.01 39.19
N SER A 134 -3.16 1.73 38.97
CA SER A 134 -2.38 0.87 38.09
C SER A 134 -2.41 1.37 36.63
N VAL A 135 -3.57 1.82 36.17
CA VAL A 135 -3.74 2.42 34.84
C VAL A 135 -2.99 3.74 34.74
N SER A 136 -3.06 4.61 35.75
CA SER A 136 -2.28 5.86 35.76
C SER A 136 -0.77 5.58 35.64
N GLN A 137 -0.28 4.57 36.34
CA GLN A 137 1.11 4.14 36.24
C GLN A 137 1.41 3.58 34.85
N PHE A 138 0.56 2.71 34.33
CA PHE A 138 0.70 2.15 32.98
C PHE A 138 0.76 3.25 31.91
N LEU A 139 -0.16 4.23 31.97
CA LEU A 139 -0.14 5.38 31.06
C LEU A 139 1.17 6.17 31.19
N THR A 140 1.64 6.41 32.40
CA THR A 140 2.91 7.09 32.66
C THR A 140 4.08 6.32 32.00
N ASP A 141 4.13 5.00 32.18
CA ASP A 141 5.17 4.15 31.60
C ASP A 141 5.10 4.13 30.05
N GLN A 142 3.89 4.16 29.47
CA GLN A 142 3.68 4.29 28.02
C GLN A 142 4.22 5.61 27.46
N TYR A 143 4.07 6.71 28.20
CA TYR A 143 4.67 7.99 27.82
C TYR A 143 6.18 8.04 28.05
N TYR A 144 6.68 7.36 29.08
CA TYR A 144 8.11 7.23 29.34
C TYR A 144 8.79 6.44 28.23
N SER A 145 8.18 5.35 27.75
CA SER A 145 8.73 4.58 26.62
C SER A 145 8.87 5.43 25.34
N ARG A 146 8.00 6.43 25.19
CA ARG A 146 8.04 7.41 24.10
C ARG A 146 8.91 8.63 24.39
N GLY A 147 9.68 8.63 25.48
CA GLY A 147 10.61 9.69 25.88
C GLY A 147 9.96 10.93 26.51
N LYS A 148 8.71 10.86 26.94
CA LYS A 148 8.04 11.98 27.61
C LYS A 148 8.12 11.88 29.14
N TYR A 149 9.29 12.09 29.68
CA TYR A 149 9.59 11.92 31.11
C TYR A 149 8.98 13.02 32.01
N ASN A 150 8.43 14.07 31.43
CA ASN A 150 7.69 15.12 32.13
C ASN A 150 6.18 14.96 32.04
N VAL A 151 5.68 13.77 31.64
CA VAL A 151 4.26 13.51 31.63
C VAL A 151 3.71 13.54 33.06
N VAL A 152 2.54 14.13 33.20
CA VAL A 152 1.73 14.11 34.41
C VAL A 152 0.37 13.57 34.03
N VAL A 153 -0.02 12.48 34.66
CA VAL A 153 -1.32 11.85 34.50
C VAL A 153 -2.13 12.12 35.77
N ASP A 154 -3.00 13.11 35.69
CA ASP A 154 -3.88 13.47 36.79
C ASP A 154 -5.23 12.74 36.63
N THR A 155 -5.62 12.01 37.66
CA THR A 155 -6.92 11.31 37.69
C THR A 155 -7.85 11.92 38.71
N GLN A 156 -9.03 12.30 38.28
CA GLN A 156 -10.09 12.84 39.14
C GLN A 156 -11.28 11.90 39.10
N VAL A 157 -11.82 11.61 40.28
CA VAL A 157 -13.00 10.77 40.45
C VAL A 157 -14.07 11.57 41.11
N THR A 158 -15.17 11.75 40.42
CA THR A 158 -16.36 12.44 40.96
C THR A 158 -17.44 11.40 41.26
N GLU A 159 -17.80 11.29 42.54
CA GLU A 159 -18.81 10.35 43.01
C GLU A 159 -20.22 11.00 42.97
N ASN A 160 -21.19 10.26 42.47
CA ASN A 160 -22.59 10.57 42.52
C ASN A 160 -23.28 9.58 43.49
N GLU A 161 -23.47 10.01 44.74
CA GLU A 161 -24.10 9.18 45.78
C GLU A 161 -25.54 8.78 45.44
N ALA A 162 -26.27 9.63 44.69
CA ALA A 162 -27.69 9.38 44.38
C ALA A 162 -27.87 8.14 43.48
N ASP A 163 -26.94 7.90 42.55
CA ASP A 163 -27.02 6.81 41.59
C ASP A 163 -25.96 5.71 41.85
N ASN A 164 -25.17 5.85 42.90
CA ASN A 164 -23.98 5.02 43.20
C ASN A 164 -23.06 4.84 41.97
N THR A 165 -22.69 5.95 41.33
CA THR A 165 -21.86 5.97 40.15
C THR A 165 -20.68 6.90 40.31
N VAL A 166 -19.61 6.66 39.54
CA VAL A 166 -18.46 7.56 39.45
C VAL A 166 -18.24 8.03 38.02
N GLU A 167 -17.78 9.24 37.88
CA GLU A 167 -17.22 9.80 36.67
C GLU A 167 -15.71 9.91 36.87
N VAL A 168 -14.94 9.35 35.91
CA VAL A 168 -13.49 9.36 35.96
C VAL A 168 -12.96 10.27 34.87
N ALA A 169 -12.22 11.31 35.24
CA ALA A 169 -11.52 12.18 34.32
C ALA A 169 -10.01 11.93 34.43
N ILE A 170 -9.36 11.67 33.30
CA ILE A 170 -7.93 11.47 33.17
C ILE A 170 -7.40 12.65 32.36
N ASP A 171 -6.68 13.56 33.00
CA ASP A 171 -6.03 14.70 32.37
C ASP A 171 -4.54 14.39 32.17
N ILE A 172 -4.10 14.35 30.93
CA ILE A 172 -2.73 14.00 30.55
C ILE A 172 -1.99 15.26 30.09
N LYS A 173 -1.03 15.67 30.87
CA LYS A 173 -0.07 16.71 30.48
C LYS A 173 1.18 16.05 29.99
N GLU A 174 1.24 15.79 28.66
CA GLU A 174 2.28 14.96 28.05
C GLU A 174 3.70 15.53 28.24
N GLY A 175 3.85 16.82 28.34
CA GLY A 175 5.16 17.46 28.34
C GLY A 175 5.83 17.42 26.97
N GLN A 176 7.10 17.81 26.92
CA GLN A 176 7.93 17.70 25.72
C GLN A 176 8.67 16.40 25.73
N ARG A 177 8.92 15.82 24.53
CA ARG A 177 9.75 14.63 24.38
C ARG A 177 11.21 15.02 24.66
N ALA A 178 11.91 14.22 25.45
CA ALA A 178 13.32 14.40 25.74
C ALA A 178 14.15 14.22 24.46
N ARG A 179 15.20 15.04 24.30
CA ARG A 179 16.09 15.02 23.14
C ARG A 179 17.39 14.34 23.48
N ILE A 180 17.90 13.60 22.52
CA ILE A 180 19.21 12.96 22.62
C ILE A 180 20.28 14.03 22.51
N ARG A 181 21.04 14.24 23.57
CA ARG A 181 22.14 15.20 23.58
C ARG A 181 23.44 14.60 23.08
N GLN A 182 23.65 13.31 23.40
CA GLN A 182 24.88 12.60 23.05
C GLN A 182 24.61 11.09 23.03
N ILE A 183 25.22 10.43 22.07
CA ILE A 183 25.32 8.97 21.99
C ILE A 183 26.83 8.65 21.98
N ASN A 184 27.30 7.88 22.93
CA ASN A 184 28.68 7.42 23.03
C ASN A 184 28.72 5.93 22.81
N ILE A 185 29.59 5.47 21.95
CA ILE A 185 29.96 4.09 21.84
C ILE A 185 31.33 3.92 22.55
N VAL A 186 31.49 2.90 23.34
CA VAL A 186 32.71 2.66 24.11
C VAL A 186 33.17 1.22 23.87
N GLY A 187 34.41 1.06 23.48
CA GLY A 187 34.98 -0.25 23.16
C GLY A 187 35.07 -0.52 21.65
N ASN A 188 34.65 0.44 20.81
CA ASN A 188 34.79 0.37 19.37
C ASN A 188 36.18 0.85 18.91
N GLU A 189 36.99 -0.07 18.42
CA GLU A 189 38.33 0.18 17.87
C GLU A 189 38.38 0.03 16.35
N ALA A 190 37.56 -0.86 15.81
CA ALA A 190 37.54 -1.20 14.37
C ALA A 190 36.79 -0.19 13.49
N PHE A 191 35.74 0.43 14.03
CA PHE A 191 34.91 1.39 13.29
C PHE A 191 34.75 2.67 14.09
N SER A 192 34.67 3.80 13.39
CA SER A 192 34.45 5.09 14.02
C SER A 192 33.01 5.25 14.56
N ASP A 193 32.85 6.08 15.58
CA ASP A 193 31.51 6.43 16.09
C ASP A 193 30.59 6.92 14.99
N GLU A 194 31.12 7.70 14.02
CA GLU A 194 30.35 8.25 12.91
C GLU A 194 29.78 7.14 12.03
N GLU A 195 30.59 6.15 11.66
CA GLU A 195 30.15 4.98 10.85
C GLU A 195 29.09 4.14 11.56
N ILE A 196 29.25 3.94 12.87
CA ILE A 196 28.30 3.20 13.69
C ILE A 196 26.99 3.99 13.80
N LEU A 197 27.08 5.26 14.21
CA LEU A 197 25.93 6.11 14.44
C LEU A 197 25.16 6.41 13.15
N ASP A 198 25.77 6.27 11.96
CA ASP A 198 25.07 6.38 10.71
C ASP A 198 24.01 5.30 10.52
N THR A 199 24.19 4.14 11.15
CA THR A 199 23.22 3.03 11.12
C THR A 199 22.01 3.24 12.04
N PHE A 200 22.15 4.12 13.05
CA PHE A 200 21.12 4.38 14.05
C PHE A 200 20.01 5.27 13.47
N GLU A 201 18.78 5.04 13.89
CA GLU A 201 17.67 5.96 13.67
C GLU A 201 17.75 7.15 14.62
N LEU A 202 18.17 6.88 15.86
CA LEU A 202 18.38 7.91 16.87
C LEU A 202 19.64 8.72 16.54
N LYS A 203 19.47 10.03 16.40
CA LYS A 203 20.54 10.97 16.05
C LYS A 203 20.70 12.06 17.11
N THR A 204 21.87 12.63 17.18
CA THR A 204 22.06 13.91 17.88
C THR A 204 21.44 15.06 17.08
N PRO A 205 20.96 16.15 17.73
CA PRO A 205 20.28 17.25 17.05
C PRO A 205 21.11 17.84 15.92
N ASN A 206 20.51 17.91 14.74
CA ASN A 206 21.07 18.54 13.55
C ASN A 206 20.04 19.49 12.90
N TRP A 207 20.42 20.23 11.85
CA TRP A 207 19.54 21.19 11.22
C TRP A 207 18.29 20.59 10.54
N LEU A 208 18.27 19.26 10.25
CA LEU A 208 17.12 18.53 9.71
C LEU A 208 16.26 17.90 10.78
N SER A 209 16.72 17.83 12.03
CA SER A 209 15.99 17.16 13.13
C SER A 209 14.65 17.82 13.44
N PHE A 210 14.48 19.12 13.10
CA PHE A 210 13.17 19.78 13.22
C PHE A 210 12.09 19.11 12.34
N TYR A 211 12.50 18.49 11.23
CA TYR A 211 11.61 17.81 10.29
C TYR A 211 11.59 16.30 10.54
N ARG A 212 12.77 15.65 10.69
CA ARG A 212 12.91 14.20 10.85
C ARG A 212 12.52 13.71 12.24
N GLN A 213 12.68 14.58 13.26
CA GLN A 213 12.42 14.24 14.67
C GLN A 213 13.28 13.08 15.20
N ASP A 214 14.39 12.79 14.56
CA ASP A 214 15.35 11.73 14.83
C ASP A 214 16.20 12.01 16.11
N ASP A 215 16.11 13.19 16.66
CA ASP A 215 16.70 13.62 17.93
C ASP A 215 15.83 13.30 19.17
N ARG A 216 14.65 12.69 18.96
CA ARG A 216 13.70 12.37 20.01
C ARG A 216 13.86 10.94 20.48
N TYR A 217 14.13 10.77 21.76
CA TYR A 217 14.31 9.45 22.32
C TYR A 217 13.02 8.63 22.37
N ALA A 218 13.12 7.37 21.98
CA ALA A 218 12.15 6.33 22.26
C ALA A 218 12.90 5.03 22.59
N ARG A 219 12.40 4.29 23.57
CA ARG A 219 13.07 3.07 24.03
C ARG A 219 13.07 1.97 22.97
N GLU A 220 11.96 1.81 22.29
CA GLU A 220 11.81 0.83 21.20
C GLU A 220 12.78 1.12 20.05
N THR A 221 12.96 2.39 19.70
CA THR A 221 13.93 2.79 18.67
C THR A 221 15.37 2.48 19.10
N LEU A 222 15.69 2.71 20.38
CA LEU A 222 17.01 2.35 20.88
C LEU A 222 17.27 0.85 20.83
N VAL A 223 16.28 0.02 21.18
CA VAL A 223 16.40 -1.45 21.05
C VAL A 223 16.65 -1.83 19.60
N GLY A 224 15.89 -1.27 18.66
CA GLY A 224 16.11 -1.49 17.23
C GLY A 224 17.49 -1.02 16.76
N ASP A 225 18.00 0.10 17.26
CA ASP A 225 19.34 0.59 16.95
C ASP A 225 20.45 -0.31 17.50
N LEU A 226 20.25 -0.90 18.68
CA LEU A 226 21.20 -1.90 19.23
C LEU A 226 21.20 -3.20 18.41
N GLU A 227 20.05 -3.64 17.90
CA GLU A 227 19.97 -4.77 16.97
C GLU A 227 20.66 -4.45 15.64
N LYS A 228 20.53 -3.22 15.12
CA LYS A 228 21.26 -2.76 13.95
C LYS A 228 22.75 -2.71 14.19
N LEU A 229 23.18 -2.27 15.36
CA LEU A 229 24.58 -2.27 15.78
C LEU A 229 25.16 -3.69 15.78
N GLN A 230 24.46 -4.63 16.40
CA GLN A 230 24.86 -6.03 16.39
C GLN A 230 24.94 -6.58 14.95
N SER A 231 23.95 -6.27 14.13
CA SER A 231 23.93 -6.68 12.73
C SER A 231 25.06 -6.03 11.94
N PHE A 232 25.38 -4.78 12.21
CA PHE A 232 26.47 -4.04 11.57
C PHE A 232 27.82 -4.74 11.73
N TYR A 233 28.16 -5.14 12.96
CA TYR A 233 29.38 -5.85 13.28
C TYR A 233 29.37 -7.30 12.76
N MET A 234 28.29 -8.05 13.01
CA MET A 234 28.16 -9.42 12.56
C MET A 234 28.18 -9.57 11.04
N ASN A 235 27.77 -8.54 10.30
CA ASN A 235 27.82 -8.53 8.83
C ASN A 235 29.20 -8.16 8.27
N ARG A 236 30.13 -7.73 9.12
CA ARG A 236 31.50 -7.33 8.76
C ARG A 236 32.58 -8.26 9.33
N GLY A 237 32.16 -9.41 9.81
CA GLY A 237 33.10 -10.44 10.27
C GLY A 237 33.11 -10.67 11.77
N TYR A 238 32.62 -9.78 12.57
CA TYR A 238 32.73 -9.83 14.04
C TYR A 238 31.67 -10.76 14.64
N ALA A 239 31.89 -12.07 14.49
CA ALA A 239 30.92 -13.08 14.92
C ALA A 239 30.74 -13.13 16.43
N SER A 240 31.73 -12.70 17.20
CA SER A 240 31.76 -12.66 18.67
C SER A 240 31.32 -11.30 19.24
N PHE A 241 30.84 -10.37 18.41
CA PHE A 241 30.41 -9.05 18.87
C PHE A 241 29.30 -9.15 19.91
N GLU A 242 29.46 -8.43 21.00
CA GLU A 242 28.47 -8.36 22.09
C GLU A 242 28.30 -6.91 22.58
N VAL A 243 27.07 -6.55 22.90
CA VAL A 243 26.75 -5.31 23.62
C VAL A 243 26.77 -5.64 25.12
N GLU A 244 27.85 -5.29 25.80
CA GLU A 244 28.01 -5.57 27.23
C GLU A 244 26.98 -4.84 28.10
N SER A 245 26.77 -3.56 27.83
CA SER A 245 25.79 -2.78 28.58
C SER A 245 25.34 -1.53 27.84
N THR A 246 24.10 -1.11 28.10
CA THR A 246 23.53 0.13 27.60
C THR A 246 23.06 0.97 28.77
N GLN A 247 23.57 2.19 28.89
CA GLN A 247 23.20 3.13 29.93
C GLN A 247 22.49 4.34 29.31
N VAL A 248 21.31 4.66 29.83
CA VAL A 248 20.53 5.84 29.45
C VAL A 248 20.43 6.77 30.66
N ALA A 249 21.10 7.90 30.60
CA ALA A 249 21.09 8.90 31.66
C ALA A 249 20.19 10.09 31.21
N ILE A 250 19.32 10.51 32.13
CA ILE A 250 18.37 11.60 31.91
C ILE A 250 18.84 12.80 32.73
N SER A 251 18.89 13.99 32.11
CA SER A 251 19.21 15.23 32.79
C SER A 251 18.18 15.56 33.89
N PRO A 252 18.56 16.31 34.95
CA PRO A 252 17.65 16.62 36.06
C PRO A 252 16.37 17.38 35.62
N ASP A 253 16.43 18.13 34.53
CA ASP A 253 15.28 18.81 33.90
C ASP A 253 14.40 17.89 33.05
N ARG A 254 14.82 16.60 32.88
CA ARG A 254 14.14 15.59 32.09
C ARG A 254 13.94 15.96 30.61
N GLN A 255 14.81 16.82 30.08
CA GLN A 255 14.72 17.29 28.69
C GLN A 255 15.84 16.74 27.80
N ASN A 256 16.95 16.29 28.39
CA ASN A 256 18.09 15.78 27.65
C ASN A 256 18.43 14.34 28.07
N ILE A 257 18.83 13.55 27.08
CA ILE A 257 19.22 12.15 27.23
C ILE A 257 20.65 11.97 26.74
N TYR A 258 21.39 11.21 27.48
CA TYR A 258 22.74 10.74 27.19
C TYR A 258 22.70 9.22 27.13
N ILE A 259 23.15 8.65 26.03
CA ILE A 259 23.18 7.21 25.81
C ILE A 259 24.64 6.80 25.76
N THR A 260 25.01 5.77 26.50
CA THR A 260 26.32 5.15 26.43
C THR A 260 26.14 3.66 26.21
N VAL A 261 26.73 3.16 25.12
CA VAL A 261 26.69 1.75 24.72
C VAL A 261 28.10 1.22 24.84
N ASN A 262 28.31 0.24 25.75
CA ASN A 262 29.58 -0.44 25.87
C ASN A 262 29.55 -1.71 25.04
N VAL A 263 30.54 -1.89 24.18
CA VAL A 263 30.63 -3.02 23.27
C VAL A 263 31.95 -3.76 23.42
N GLU A 264 31.93 -5.07 23.16
CA GLU A 264 33.09 -5.91 22.96
C GLU A 264 33.06 -6.37 21.49
N GLU A 265 34.01 -5.90 20.67
CA GLU A 265 34.00 -6.14 19.22
C GLU A 265 34.40 -7.56 18.87
N GLY A 266 35.39 -8.11 19.57
CA GLY A 266 36.06 -9.35 19.19
C GLY A 266 36.93 -9.18 17.96
N GLU A 267 37.37 -10.29 17.37
CA GLU A 267 38.18 -10.32 16.15
C GLU A 267 37.31 -10.60 14.90
N PRO A 268 37.70 -10.14 13.72
CA PRO A 268 37.00 -10.46 12.50
C PRO A 268 37.29 -11.90 12.05
N TYR A 269 36.26 -12.65 11.70
CA TYR A 269 36.30 -14.03 11.26
C TYR A 269 36.14 -14.17 9.76
N VAL A 270 36.85 -15.17 9.19
CA VAL A 270 36.76 -15.56 7.79
C VAL A 270 36.15 -16.97 7.71
N ILE A 271 35.33 -17.21 6.72
CA ILE A 271 34.69 -18.50 6.51
C ILE A 271 35.74 -19.51 6.01
N SER A 272 35.98 -20.57 6.80
CA SER A 272 36.92 -21.63 6.42
C SER A 272 36.31 -22.66 5.48
N ASP A 273 35.11 -23.14 5.81
CA ASP A 273 34.37 -24.11 5.01
C ASP A 273 32.85 -23.95 5.18
N ILE A 274 32.11 -24.47 4.18
CA ILE A 274 30.64 -24.47 4.22
C ILE A 274 30.14 -25.87 3.92
N LYS A 275 29.36 -26.44 4.84
CA LYS A 275 28.79 -27.78 4.75
C LYS A 275 27.27 -27.72 4.70
N LEU A 276 26.71 -28.67 3.95
CA LEU A 276 25.27 -28.97 4.00
C LEU A 276 25.10 -30.28 4.74
N ALA A 277 24.23 -30.32 5.74
CA ALA A 277 23.95 -31.50 6.56
C ALA A 277 22.46 -31.69 6.77
N GLY A 278 22.07 -32.90 7.21
CA GLY A 278 20.67 -33.24 7.40
C GLY A 278 20.10 -34.02 6.23
N ASP A 279 18.80 -33.90 5.96
CA ASP A 279 18.13 -34.60 4.86
C ASP A 279 18.07 -33.71 3.60
N LEU A 280 19.00 -33.97 2.67
CA LEU A 280 19.09 -33.25 1.41
C LEU A 280 18.13 -33.88 0.38
N VAL A 281 16.86 -33.54 0.44
CA VAL A 281 15.83 -34.03 -0.52
C VAL A 281 16.06 -33.53 -1.94
N LEU A 282 16.82 -32.45 -2.09
CA LEU A 282 17.23 -31.90 -3.37
C LEU A 282 18.68 -32.30 -3.66
N ASP A 283 19.05 -32.28 -4.95
CA ASP A 283 20.42 -32.51 -5.36
C ASP A 283 21.38 -31.47 -4.70
N GLU A 284 22.43 -31.99 -4.08
CA GLU A 284 23.42 -31.15 -3.34
C GLU A 284 24.01 -30.04 -4.21
N GLU A 285 24.24 -30.31 -5.49
CA GLU A 285 24.74 -29.32 -6.41
C GLU A 285 23.75 -28.18 -6.69
N GLN A 286 22.44 -28.46 -6.62
CA GLN A 286 21.40 -27.41 -6.72
C GLN A 286 21.41 -26.55 -5.47
N LEU A 287 21.54 -27.13 -4.28
CA LEU A 287 21.60 -26.40 -3.01
C LEU A 287 22.89 -25.57 -2.92
N LYS A 288 24.03 -26.11 -3.34
CA LYS A 288 25.29 -25.37 -3.39
C LYS A 288 25.24 -24.10 -4.23
N ARG A 289 24.44 -24.09 -5.30
CA ARG A 289 24.23 -22.89 -6.14
C ARG A 289 23.47 -21.77 -5.42
N LEU A 290 22.76 -22.08 -4.34
CA LEU A 290 22.03 -21.10 -3.53
C LEU A 290 22.90 -20.48 -2.44
N LEU A 291 24.10 -21.04 -2.21
CA LEU A 291 25.04 -20.50 -1.24
C LEU A 291 25.55 -19.14 -1.73
N LEU A 292 25.28 -18.11 -0.99
CA LEU A 292 25.72 -16.75 -1.29
C LEU A 292 27.14 -16.48 -0.82
N ALA A 293 27.62 -17.24 0.19
CA ALA A 293 28.96 -17.15 0.73
C ALA A 293 29.86 -18.30 0.21
N LYS A 294 31.18 -18.07 0.22
CA LYS A 294 32.21 -19.03 -0.18
C LYS A 294 33.32 -19.09 0.87
N PRO A 295 34.06 -20.21 0.96
CA PRO A 295 35.30 -20.26 1.76
C PRO A 295 36.26 -19.13 1.35
N GLY A 296 36.76 -18.41 2.35
CA GLY A 296 37.60 -17.22 2.19
C GLY A 296 36.86 -15.89 2.27
N ASP A 297 35.52 -15.89 2.26
CA ASP A 297 34.71 -14.67 2.46
C ASP A 297 34.69 -14.28 3.94
N THR A 298 34.55 -13.01 4.19
CA THR A 298 34.31 -12.49 5.56
C THR A 298 32.99 -12.99 6.08
N PHE A 299 32.94 -13.41 7.33
CA PHE A 299 31.69 -13.82 7.97
C PHE A 299 30.63 -12.73 7.89
N SER A 300 29.42 -13.10 7.56
CA SER A 300 28.26 -12.19 7.55
C SER A 300 26.98 -12.95 7.92
N ARG A 301 26.42 -12.60 9.08
CA ARG A 301 25.17 -13.19 9.54
C ARG A 301 24.02 -13.00 8.54
N GLN A 302 23.94 -11.82 7.92
CA GLN A 302 22.94 -11.51 6.90
C GLN A 302 23.03 -12.46 5.69
N VAL A 303 24.23 -12.68 5.18
CA VAL A 303 24.46 -13.58 4.04
C VAL A 303 24.08 -15.02 4.36
N LEU A 304 24.37 -15.47 5.58
CA LEU A 304 24.00 -16.82 6.03
C LEU A 304 22.49 -16.96 6.21
N THR A 305 21.84 -15.98 6.81
CA THR A 305 20.38 -15.96 6.95
C THR A 305 19.70 -15.95 5.58
N GLN A 306 20.13 -15.10 4.67
CA GLN A 306 19.60 -15.04 3.30
C GLN A 306 19.82 -16.37 2.56
N THR A 307 20.97 -17.03 2.77
CA THR A 307 21.24 -18.35 2.20
C THR A 307 20.25 -19.39 2.76
N ALA A 308 20.02 -19.39 4.06
CA ALA A 308 19.06 -20.30 4.70
C ALA A 308 17.64 -20.06 4.17
N GLU A 309 17.23 -18.81 4.02
CA GLU A 309 15.95 -18.43 3.45
C GLU A 309 15.79 -18.89 2.00
N LEU A 310 16.83 -18.72 1.17
CA LEU A 310 16.82 -19.21 -0.22
C LEU A 310 16.67 -20.73 -0.31
N ILE A 311 17.39 -21.47 0.55
CA ILE A 311 17.27 -22.94 0.61
C ILE A 311 15.86 -23.33 1.09
N THR A 312 15.36 -22.70 2.15
CA THR A 312 14.00 -22.94 2.68
C THR A 312 12.94 -22.65 1.60
N TYR A 313 13.07 -21.52 0.91
CA TYR A 313 12.17 -21.15 -0.18
C TYR A 313 12.20 -22.20 -1.30
N ARG A 314 13.39 -22.63 -1.70
CA ARG A 314 13.54 -23.65 -2.75
C ARG A 314 12.96 -25.01 -2.36
N LEU A 315 13.09 -25.42 -1.09
CA LEU A 315 12.43 -26.60 -0.55
C LEU A 315 10.90 -26.44 -0.56
N GLY A 316 10.41 -25.27 -0.19
CA GLY A 316 8.98 -24.94 -0.24
C GLY A 316 8.37 -24.97 -1.65
N GLU A 317 9.15 -24.69 -2.69
CA GLU A 317 8.70 -24.87 -4.09
C GLU A 317 8.41 -26.34 -4.44
N GLU A 318 9.07 -27.28 -3.76
CA GLU A 318 8.91 -28.75 -3.97
C GLU A 318 7.93 -29.40 -2.97
N GLY A 319 7.24 -28.58 -2.20
CA GLY A 319 6.22 -29.05 -1.26
C GLY A 319 6.69 -29.17 0.20
N PHE A 320 7.95 -28.85 0.51
CA PHE A 320 8.48 -28.87 1.86
C PHE A 320 8.32 -27.51 2.53
N ALA A 321 7.07 -27.07 2.66
CA ALA A 321 6.73 -25.71 3.11
C ALA A 321 7.10 -25.42 4.57
N PHE A 322 7.31 -26.44 5.38
CA PHE A 322 7.71 -26.33 6.80
C PHE A 322 9.17 -26.68 7.02
N ALA A 323 9.98 -26.69 5.95
CA ALA A 323 11.40 -26.93 6.03
C ALA A 323 12.08 -25.93 6.95
N ARG A 324 13.05 -26.41 7.71
CA ARG A 324 13.91 -25.60 8.57
C ARG A 324 15.33 -25.72 8.07
N VAL A 325 15.99 -24.58 7.95
CA VAL A 325 17.40 -24.51 7.56
C VAL A 325 18.09 -23.61 8.55
N GLU A 326 18.97 -24.21 9.35
CA GLU A 326 19.67 -23.51 10.43
C GLU A 326 21.16 -23.42 10.10
N PRO A 327 21.71 -22.21 9.88
CA PRO A 327 23.15 -22.03 9.77
C PRO A 327 23.79 -22.06 11.16
N VAL A 328 24.61 -23.05 11.42
CA VAL A 328 25.35 -23.21 12.68
C VAL A 328 26.80 -22.87 12.43
N PRO A 329 27.32 -21.76 13.02
CA PRO A 329 28.73 -21.43 12.96
C PRO A 329 29.53 -22.24 13.96
N ASP A 330 30.69 -22.77 13.55
CA ASP A 330 31.71 -23.37 14.37
C ASP A 330 32.92 -22.43 14.42
N ILE A 331 33.00 -21.69 15.50
CA ILE A 331 33.98 -20.60 15.65
C ILE A 331 35.27 -21.12 16.26
N SER A 332 36.40 -20.94 15.53
CA SER A 332 37.76 -21.21 16.03
C SER A 332 38.43 -19.88 16.40
N ALA A 333 38.47 -19.60 17.71
CA ALA A 333 39.09 -18.38 18.23
C ALA A 333 40.63 -18.33 18.00
N ASP A 334 41.30 -19.50 17.90
CA ASP A 334 42.76 -19.56 17.72
C ASP A 334 43.19 -19.15 16.29
N THR A 335 42.33 -19.36 15.31
CA THR A 335 42.66 -19.12 13.89
C THR A 335 41.87 -17.96 13.27
N ASN A 336 40.91 -17.37 14.00
CA ASN A 336 39.94 -16.38 13.49
C ASN A 336 39.16 -16.90 12.25
N GLU A 337 38.87 -18.19 12.27
CA GLU A 337 38.11 -18.86 11.21
C GLU A 337 36.76 -19.37 11.73
N VAL A 338 35.77 -19.43 10.85
CA VAL A 338 34.46 -19.98 11.18
C VAL A 338 34.04 -20.99 10.11
N GLY A 339 33.78 -22.23 10.52
CA GLY A 339 33.12 -23.24 9.70
C GLY A 339 31.62 -23.04 9.76
N ILE A 340 30.92 -23.13 8.64
CA ILE A 340 29.45 -22.98 8.62
C ILE A 340 28.82 -24.30 8.20
N THR A 341 27.91 -24.80 9.01
CA THR A 341 27.10 -25.96 8.66
C THR A 341 25.63 -25.57 8.57
N PHE A 342 25.04 -25.68 7.38
CA PHE A 342 23.59 -25.54 7.19
C PHE A 342 22.93 -26.88 7.48
N TYR A 343 22.21 -26.97 8.59
CA TYR A 343 21.39 -28.13 8.93
C TYR A 343 20.02 -28.00 8.28
N ILE A 344 19.69 -28.95 7.39
CA ILE A 344 18.49 -28.98 6.59
C ILE A 344 17.56 -30.06 7.14
N ASP A 345 16.41 -29.63 7.62
CA ASP A 345 15.29 -30.51 8.00
C ASP A 345 14.11 -30.13 7.10
N PRO A 346 13.85 -30.90 6.02
CA PRO A 346 12.75 -30.60 5.12
C PRO A 346 11.37 -30.88 5.72
N GLY A 347 11.29 -31.70 6.75
CA GLY A 347 10.03 -32.20 7.28
C GLY A 347 9.28 -33.07 6.26
N LYS A 348 7.96 -33.16 6.41
CA LYS A 348 7.10 -33.90 5.44
C LYS A 348 6.67 -33.00 4.30
N ARG A 349 6.50 -33.60 3.11
CA ARG A 349 5.91 -32.93 1.97
C ARG A 349 4.44 -32.65 2.25
N ALA A 350 4.02 -31.41 2.16
CA ALA A 350 2.66 -30.96 2.42
C ALA A 350 1.83 -30.92 1.13
N TYR A 351 0.57 -31.36 1.22
CA TYR A 351 -0.40 -31.33 0.11
C TYR A 351 -1.58 -30.45 0.47
N VAL A 352 -2.06 -29.68 -0.48
CA VAL A 352 -3.21 -28.81 -0.28
C VAL A 352 -4.50 -29.61 -0.33
N ARG A 353 -5.20 -29.72 0.78
CA ARG A 353 -6.51 -30.36 0.84
C ARG A 353 -7.59 -29.48 0.23
N ARG A 354 -7.62 -28.21 0.60
CA ARG A 354 -8.64 -27.25 0.19
C ARG A 354 -8.08 -25.83 0.11
N ILE A 355 -8.61 -25.07 -0.83
CA ILE A 355 -8.42 -23.61 -0.91
C ILE A 355 -9.75 -22.95 -0.56
N ALA A 356 -9.76 -22.09 0.43
CA ALA A 356 -10.95 -21.38 0.90
C ALA A 356 -10.78 -19.87 0.80
N PHE A 357 -11.87 -19.18 0.47
CA PHE A 357 -11.93 -17.72 0.41
C PHE A 357 -12.90 -17.20 1.45
N TYR A 358 -12.47 -16.21 2.22
CA TYR A 358 -13.25 -15.59 3.29
C TYR A 358 -13.31 -14.08 3.08
N GLY A 359 -14.33 -13.43 3.66
CA GLY A 359 -14.46 -11.97 3.66
C GLY A 359 -15.05 -11.37 2.40
N ALA A 360 -15.27 -12.17 1.35
CA ALA A 360 -15.92 -11.74 0.11
C ALA A 360 -17.40 -12.10 0.13
N HIS A 361 -18.25 -11.14 -0.23
CA HIS A 361 -19.71 -11.30 -0.23
C HIS A 361 -20.38 -10.90 -1.55
N SER A 362 -19.70 -10.06 -2.34
CA SER A 362 -20.21 -9.49 -3.59
C SER A 362 -19.56 -10.10 -4.84
N VAL A 363 -18.64 -11.03 -4.67
CA VAL A 363 -17.87 -11.68 -5.74
C VAL A 363 -18.15 -13.18 -5.73
N GLU A 364 -18.41 -13.75 -6.90
CA GLU A 364 -18.57 -15.21 -7.02
C GLU A 364 -17.25 -15.95 -6.75
N ASP A 365 -17.30 -17.08 -6.06
CA ASP A 365 -16.13 -17.90 -5.70
C ASP A 365 -15.28 -18.29 -6.93
N GLU A 366 -15.91 -18.55 -8.06
CA GLU A 366 -15.24 -18.86 -9.33
C GLU A 366 -14.28 -17.76 -9.78
N VAL A 367 -14.59 -16.51 -9.49
CA VAL A 367 -13.74 -15.35 -9.84
C VAL A 367 -12.40 -15.43 -9.15
N PHE A 368 -12.37 -15.90 -7.91
CA PHE A 368 -11.11 -16.09 -7.19
C PHE A 368 -10.42 -17.40 -7.59
N ARG A 369 -11.17 -18.50 -7.77
CA ARG A 369 -10.61 -19.80 -8.14
C ARG A 369 -9.85 -19.78 -9.46
N ARG A 370 -10.32 -19.04 -10.46
CA ARG A 370 -9.63 -18.91 -11.74
C ARG A 370 -8.30 -18.16 -11.65
N GLU A 371 -8.10 -17.38 -10.59
CA GLU A 371 -6.82 -16.69 -10.33
C GLU A 371 -5.79 -17.58 -9.64
N MET A 372 -6.18 -18.75 -9.14
CA MET A 372 -5.28 -19.63 -8.41
C MET A 372 -4.19 -20.23 -9.31
N ARG A 373 -2.99 -20.33 -8.73
CA ARG A 373 -1.85 -21.08 -9.29
C ARG A 373 -1.50 -22.27 -8.43
N GLN A 374 -1.83 -22.23 -7.14
CA GLN A 374 -1.87 -23.39 -6.29
C GLN A 374 -3.16 -24.16 -6.55
N MET A 375 -3.05 -25.47 -6.70
CA MET A 375 -4.18 -26.36 -6.93
C MET A 375 -4.46 -27.21 -5.71
N GLU A 376 -5.74 -27.52 -5.47
CA GLU A 376 -6.15 -28.52 -4.50
C GLU A 376 -5.69 -29.92 -4.93
N GLY A 377 -5.28 -30.75 -3.99
CA GLY A 377 -4.70 -32.09 -4.25
C GLY A 377 -3.25 -32.10 -4.72
N ALA A 378 -2.68 -30.95 -5.09
CA ALA A 378 -1.27 -30.83 -5.42
C ALA A 378 -0.43 -30.58 -4.15
N TYR A 379 0.88 -30.81 -4.26
CA TYR A 379 1.78 -30.41 -3.17
C TYR A 379 1.77 -28.88 -3.02
N LEU A 380 1.94 -28.43 -1.78
CA LEU A 380 2.00 -27.01 -1.48
C LEU A 380 3.27 -26.39 -2.07
N SER A 381 3.12 -25.34 -2.84
CA SER A 381 4.24 -24.56 -3.38
C SER A 381 4.11 -23.10 -2.91
N ASN A 382 5.07 -22.64 -2.09
CA ASN A 382 5.09 -21.27 -1.61
C ASN A 382 4.97 -20.27 -2.75
N ARG A 383 5.71 -20.51 -3.83
CA ARG A 383 5.66 -19.70 -5.04
C ARG A 383 4.27 -19.70 -5.69
N ALA A 384 3.59 -20.87 -5.75
CA ALA A 384 2.25 -20.93 -6.33
C ALA A 384 1.21 -20.21 -5.47
N VAL A 385 1.35 -20.28 -4.13
CA VAL A 385 0.51 -19.56 -3.17
C VAL A 385 0.73 -18.05 -3.29
N GLU A 386 1.98 -17.58 -3.24
CA GLU A 386 2.33 -16.16 -3.43
C GLU A 386 1.83 -15.61 -4.77
N ARG A 387 1.95 -16.40 -5.84
CA ARG A 387 1.41 -16.05 -7.15
C ARG A 387 -0.09 -15.91 -7.13
N SER A 388 -0.79 -16.81 -6.44
CA SER A 388 -2.24 -16.76 -6.29
C SER A 388 -2.66 -15.50 -5.55
N GLU A 389 -1.98 -15.18 -4.45
CA GLU A 389 -2.20 -13.96 -3.67
C GLU A 389 -1.98 -12.69 -4.51
N GLN A 390 -0.83 -12.59 -5.20
CA GLN A 390 -0.53 -11.46 -6.09
C GLN A 390 -1.58 -11.28 -7.19
N ARG A 391 -2.15 -12.37 -7.70
CA ARG A 391 -3.21 -12.31 -8.71
C ARG A 391 -4.52 -11.82 -8.12
N LEU A 392 -4.88 -12.27 -6.92
CA LEU A 392 -6.04 -11.78 -6.19
C LEU A 392 -5.91 -10.28 -5.87
N GLN A 393 -4.75 -9.83 -5.40
CA GLN A 393 -4.48 -8.42 -5.12
C GLN A 393 -4.54 -7.51 -6.35
N ARG A 394 -4.36 -8.06 -7.55
CA ARG A 394 -4.47 -7.31 -8.81
C ARG A 394 -5.91 -7.10 -9.27
N LEU A 395 -6.87 -7.78 -8.66
CA LEU A 395 -8.28 -7.60 -8.99
C LEU A 395 -8.73 -6.20 -8.52
N PRO A 396 -9.34 -5.40 -9.40
CA PRO A 396 -9.65 -4.00 -9.08
C PRO A 396 -10.63 -3.80 -7.92
N PHE A 397 -11.38 -4.84 -7.58
CA PHE A 397 -12.37 -4.88 -6.50
C PHE A 397 -11.85 -5.57 -5.24
N VAL A 398 -10.53 -5.78 -5.14
CA VAL A 398 -9.85 -6.33 -3.95
C VAL A 398 -8.96 -5.24 -3.37
N GLU A 399 -9.15 -4.93 -2.09
CA GLU A 399 -8.35 -3.95 -1.35
C GLU A 399 -7.10 -4.58 -0.75
N SER A 400 -7.26 -5.72 -0.08
CA SER A 400 -6.16 -6.51 0.47
C SER A 400 -6.50 -7.99 0.51
N VAL A 401 -5.45 -8.80 0.52
CA VAL A 401 -5.53 -10.25 0.67
C VAL A 401 -4.54 -10.65 1.76
N GLU A 402 -5.00 -11.45 2.70
CA GLU A 402 -4.17 -12.11 3.70
C GLU A 402 -4.22 -13.60 3.45
N THR A 403 -3.05 -14.24 3.41
CA THR A 403 -2.93 -15.67 3.11
C THR A 403 -2.44 -16.43 4.32
N GLU A 404 -3.16 -17.46 4.72
CA GLU A 404 -2.77 -18.33 5.82
C GLU A 404 -2.77 -19.79 5.36
N THR A 405 -1.70 -20.52 5.74
CA THR A 405 -1.62 -21.96 5.51
C THR A 405 -1.77 -22.66 6.84
N ARG A 406 -2.85 -23.45 6.97
CA ARG A 406 -3.17 -24.14 8.23
C ARG A 406 -3.01 -25.64 8.09
N PRO A 407 -2.22 -26.30 8.96
CA PRO A 407 -2.17 -27.75 9.04
C PRO A 407 -3.56 -28.33 9.37
N VAL A 408 -3.91 -29.46 8.70
CA VAL A 408 -5.17 -30.13 8.95
C VAL A 408 -5.05 -30.99 10.21
N PRO A 409 -5.88 -30.81 11.24
CA PRO A 409 -5.84 -31.64 12.44
C PRO A 409 -5.97 -33.14 12.12
N GLY A 410 -5.02 -33.94 12.65
CA GLY A 410 -5.00 -35.40 12.44
C GLY A 410 -4.33 -35.85 11.14
N SER A 411 -3.74 -34.96 10.36
CA SER A 411 -2.88 -35.27 9.22
C SER A 411 -1.54 -34.54 9.40
N ASP A 412 -0.47 -35.23 9.03
CA ASP A 412 0.89 -34.68 9.11
C ASP A 412 1.38 -34.09 7.78
N ASP A 413 0.58 -34.25 6.70
CA ASP A 413 0.95 -33.94 5.33
C ASP A 413 -0.12 -33.13 4.58
N LEU A 414 -1.27 -32.84 5.22
CA LEU A 414 -2.33 -32.03 4.60
C LEU A 414 -2.39 -30.64 5.20
N VAL A 415 -2.61 -29.67 4.32
CA VAL A 415 -2.82 -28.28 4.69
C VAL A 415 -4.03 -27.69 3.99
N ASP A 416 -4.71 -26.75 4.63
CA ASP A 416 -5.69 -25.87 4.01
C ASP A 416 -5.01 -24.52 3.72
N VAL A 417 -5.25 -23.95 2.56
CA VAL A 417 -4.82 -22.59 2.21
C VAL A 417 -6.03 -21.68 2.26
N GLU A 418 -5.98 -20.68 3.11
CA GLU A 418 -7.07 -19.75 3.34
C GLU A 418 -6.66 -18.36 2.87
N PHE A 419 -7.49 -17.76 2.01
CA PHE A 419 -7.35 -16.39 1.56
C PHE A 419 -8.45 -15.55 2.19
N THR A 420 -8.08 -14.63 3.08
CA THR A 420 -9.00 -13.63 3.63
C THR A 420 -8.95 -12.38 2.77
N ILE A 421 -10.05 -12.09 2.08
CA ILE A 421 -10.14 -11.03 1.09
C ILE A 421 -10.92 -9.87 1.71
N LYS A 422 -10.35 -8.69 1.66
CA LYS A 422 -11.07 -7.46 1.90
C LYS A 422 -11.51 -6.88 0.57
N GLU A 423 -12.82 -6.84 0.35
CA GLU A 423 -13.39 -6.26 -0.86
C GLU A 423 -13.25 -4.74 -0.87
N GLY A 424 -12.81 -4.20 -2.00
CA GLY A 424 -12.85 -2.78 -2.32
C GLY A 424 -14.12 -2.42 -3.08
N MET A 425 -14.29 -1.15 -3.41
CA MET A 425 -15.41 -0.70 -4.23
C MET A 425 -15.26 -1.23 -5.67
N PRO A 426 -16.19 -2.04 -6.18
CA PRO A 426 -16.07 -2.62 -7.52
C PRO A 426 -16.37 -1.60 -8.62
N GLY A 427 -16.87 -0.42 -8.28
CA GLY A 427 -17.27 0.56 -9.25
C GLY A 427 -17.03 2.00 -8.84
N THR A 428 -16.85 2.84 -9.85
CA THR A 428 -16.79 4.28 -9.70
C THR A 428 -17.86 4.90 -10.59
N PHE A 429 -18.53 5.91 -10.05
CA PHE A 429 -19.43 6.76 -10.78
C PHE A 429 -18.92 8.19 -10.68
N GLY A 430 -18.68 8.79 -11.82
CA GLY A 430 -18.27 10.18 -11.94
C GLY A 430 -19.24 10.96 -12.80
N GLY A 431 -19.46 12.22 -12.47
CA GLY A 431 -20.27 13.11 -13.29
C GLY A 431 -19.95 14.55 -12.99
N GLY A 432 -20.00 15.39 -14.00
CA GLY A 432 -19.72 16.81 -13.86
C GLY A 432 -20.44 17.65 -14.90
N ILE A 433 -20.67 18.90 -14.54
CA ILE A 433 -21.16 19.94 -15.43
C ILE A 433 -20.11 21.03 -15.43
N GLY A 434 -19.58 21.32 -16.61
CA GLY A 434 -18.61 22.38 -16.83
C GLY A 434 -19.19 23.45 -17.76
N TYR A 435 -18.56 24.62 -17.74
CA TYR A 435 -18.82 25.67 -18.72
C TYR A 435 -17.48 26.22 -19.22
N SER A 436 -17.36 26.30 -20.51
CA SER A 436 -16.23 26.94 -21.20
C SER A 436 -16.75 27.98 -22.16
N GLY A 437 -16.06 29.12 -22.23
CA GLY A 437 -16.45 30.20 -23.17
C GLY A 437 -16.46 29.76 -24.65
N SER A 438 -15.63 28.77 -24.99
CA SER A 438 -15.55 28.19 -26.33
C SER A 438 -16.49 27.00 -26.54
N GLN A 439 -16.66 26.15 -25.54
CA GLN A 439 -17.45 24.91 -25.67
C GLN A 439 -18.86 24.97 -25.05
N GLY A 440 -19.23 26.11 -24.45
CA GLY A 440 -20.51 26.24 -23.78
C GLY A 440 -20.63 25.33 -22.55
N VAL A 441 -21.78 24.75 -22.34
CA VAL A 441 -22.03 23.77 -21.29
C VAL A 441 -21.48 22.43 -21.73
N ILE A 442 -20.65 21.83 -20.86
CA ILE A 442 -20.09 20.50 -21.02
C ILE A 442 -20.71 19.60 -19.96
N LEU A 443 -21.27 18.49 -20.36
CA LEU A 443 -21.75 17.44 -19.48
C LEU A 443 -20.81 16.24 -19.63
N ASN A 444 -20.31 15.74 -18.52
CA ASN A 444 -19.55 14.49 -18.49
C ASN A 444 -20.14 13.54 -17.46
N GLY A 445 -20.10 12.27 -17.77
CA GLY A 445 -20.50 11.19 -16.89
C GLY A 445 -19.72 9.94 -17.25
N ASN A 446 -19.22 9.25 -16.23
CA ASN A 446 -18.62 7.95 -16.45
C ASN A 446 -19.07 6.97 -15.39
N ILE A 447 -19.26 5.74 -15.79
CA ILE A 447 -19.55 4.60 -14.92
C ILE A 447 -18.54 3.52 -15.26
N VAL A 448 -17.80 3.07 -14.28
CA VAL A 448 -16.92 1.90 -14.41
C VAL A 448 -17.30 0.93 -13.32
N HIS A 449 -17.66 -0.29 -13.69
CA HIS A 449 -17.94 -1.37 -12.74
C HIS A 449 -17.07 -2.58 -13.10
N THR A 450 -16.14 -2.93 -12.23
CA THR A 450 -15.13 -3.96 -12.51
C THR A 450 -15.52 -5.38 -12.07
N ASN A 451 -16.65 -5.51 -11.39
CA ASN A 451 -17.23 -6.77 -10.95
C ASN A 451 -18.73 -6.79 -11.21
N PHE A 452 -19.14 -6.64 -12.46
CA PHE A 452 -20.55 -6.56 -12.82
C PHE A 452 -21.28 -7.86 -12.46
N LEU A 453 -22.32 -7.75 -11.65
CA LEU A 453 -23.13 -8.86 -11.10
C LEU A 453 -22.30 -9.92 -10.33
N GLY A 454 -21.16 -9.60 -9.81
CA GLY A 454 -20.33 -10.53 -9.06
C GLY A 454 -19.44 -11.46 -9.91
N THR A 455 -19.52 -11.36 -11.24
CA THR A 455 -18.87 -12.29 -12.17
C THR A 455 -17.42 -11.92 -12.53
N GLY A 456 -16.90 -10.79 -11.98
CA GLY A 456 -15.59 -10.25 -12.34
C GLY A 456 -15.52 -9.67 -13.75
N THR A 457 -16.67 -9.47 -14.43
CA THR A 457 -16.71 -8.79 -15.71
C THR A 457 -16.68 -7.26 -15.50
N ARG A 458 -16.05 -6.56 -16.43
CA ARG A 458 -15.96 -5.09 -16.42
C ARG A 458 -16.96 -4.49 -17.39
N VAL A 459 -17.74 -3.56 -16.90
CA VAL A 459 -18.61 -2.71 -17.71
C VAL A 459 -18.19 -1.26 -17.52
N GLU A 460 -18.04 -0.55 -18.62
CA GLU A 460 -17.68 0.86 -18.65
C GLU A 460 -18.60 1.61 -19.60
N ALA A 461 -19.11 2.75 -19.17
CA ALA A 461 -19.87 3.65 -19.98
C ALA A 461 -19.41 5.09 -19.75
N ASP A 462 -19.05 5.76 -20.82
CA ASP A 462 -18.61 7.15 -20.80
C ASP A 462 -19.58 8.01 -21.64
N LEU A 463 -19.95 9.13 -21.09
CA LEU A 463 -20.72 10.18 -21.72
C LEU A 463 -19.94 11.48 -21.59
N ASN A 464 -19.63 12.10 -22.69
CA ASN A 464 -19.09 13.45 -22.70
C ASN A 464 -19.77 14.23 -23.81
N THR A 465 -20.40 15.35 -23.51
CA THR A 465 -21.08 16.15 -24.50
C THR A 465 -20.88 17.65 -24.25
N GLY A 466 -20.58 18.36 -25.29
CA GLY A 466 -20.42 19.81 -25.35
C GLY A 466 -20.76 20.32 -26.76
N ASN A 467 -20.63 21.61 -26.98
CA ASN A 467 -20.97 22.18 -28.28
C ASN A 467 -20.12 21.68 -29.48
N TYR A 468 -18.89 21.23 -29.19
CA TYR A 468 -17.90 20.85 -30.22
C TYR A 468 -17.39 19.45 -30.06
N SER A 469 -17.84 18.70 -29.06
CA SER A 469 -17.40 17.32 -28.83
C SER A 469 -18.50 16.55 -28.13
N THR A 470 -18.92 15.47 -28.76
CA THR A 470 -19.82 14.49 -28.16
C THR A 470 -19.17 13.12 -28.28
N VAL A 471 -19.01 12.43 -27.16
CA VAL A 471 -18.43 11.07 -27.10
C VAL A 471 -19.32 10.22 -26.24
N TYR A 472 -19.81 9.13 -26.79
CA TYR A 472 -20.47 8.04 -26.09
C TYR A 472 -19.64 6.79 -26.27
N ARG A 473 -19.31 6.12 -25.19
CA ARG A 473 -18.55 4.86 -25.23
C ARG A 473 -19.13 3.86 -24.26
N PHE A 474 -19.25 2.64 -24.72
CA PHE A 474 -19.63 1.50 -23.91
C PHE A 474 -18.63 0.36 -24.12
N LEU A 475 -18.09 -0.21 -23.03
CA LEU A 475 -17.23 -1.38 -23.08
C LEU A 475 -17.79 -2.45 -22.13
N HIS A 476 -17.75 -3.68 -22.63
CA HIS A 476 -17.97 -4.87 -21.81
C HIS A 476 -16.77 -5.80 -21.97
N THR A 477 -16.05 -6.05 -20.90
CA THR A 477 -14.89 -6.94 -20.88
C THR A 477 -15.15 -8.11 -19.95
N ASP A 478 -15.12 -9.31 -20.53
CA ASP A 478 -15.12 -10.56 -19.79
C ASP A 478 -13.66 -11.08 -19.77
N PRO A 479 -12.99 -11.10 -18.59
CA PRO A 479 -11.58 -11.49 -18.51
C PRO A 479 -11.35 -12.99 -18.66
N TYR A 480 -12.41 -13.81 -18.58
CA TYR A 480 -12.34 -15.27 -18.62
C TYR A 480 -13.49 -15.91 -19.40
N VAL A 481 -13.53 -15.69 -20.70
CA VAL A 481 -14.46 -16.42 -21.59
C VAL A 481 -14.15 -17.91 -21.62
N THR A 482 -12.89 -18.27 -21.38
CA THR A 482 -12.41 -19.64 -21.26
C THR A 482 -11.61 -19.84 -19.98
N ALA A 483 -11.50 -21.06 -19.51
CA ALA A 483 -10.73 -21.41 -18.32
C ALA A 483 -9.22 -21.02 -18.44
N ASP A 484 -8.70 -20.97 -19.67
CA ASP A 484 -7.31 -20.56 -19.94
C ASP A 484 -7.09 -19.05 -19.82
N GLY A 485 -8.13 -18.27 -19.51
CA GLY A 485 -8.03 -16.82 -19.31
C GLY A 485 -8.02 -16.00 -20.59
N ILE A 486 -8.66 -16.50 -21.66
CA ILE A 486 -8.94 -15.69 -22.84
C ILE A 486 -9.97 -14.65 -22.44
N SER A 487 -9.60 -13.37 -22.58
CA SER A 487 -10.55 -12.29 -22.37
C SER A 487 -11.21 -11.84 -23.66
N ARG A 488 -12.44 -11.36 -23.55
CA ARG A 488 -13.22 -10.78 -24.65
C ARG A 488 -13.67 -9.38 -24.26
N THR A 489 -13.43 -8.43 -25.15
CA THR A 489 -13.95 -7.07 -25.03
C THR A 489 -14.86 -6.76 -26.21
N VAL A 490 -16.06 -6.30 -25.91
CA VAL A 490 -17.01 -5.72 -26.88
C VAL A 490 -17.04 -4.23 -26.60
N SER A 491 -16.81 -3.43 -27.65
CA SER A 491 -16.81 -1.97 -27.57
C SER A 491 -17.84 -1.38 -28.55
N LEU A 492 -18.56 -0.39 -28.09
CA LEU A 492 -19.43 0.45 -28.92
C LEU A 492 -19.06 1.89 -28.61
N SER A 493 -18.73 2.66 -29.60
CA SER A 493 -18.45 4.08 -29.45
C SER A 493 -19.06 4.91 -30.55
N TYR A 494 -19.51 6.09 -30.16
CA TYR A 494 -19.91 7.16 -31.05
C TYR A 494 -19.14 8.41 -30.65
N ARG A 495 -18.57 9.08 -31.66
CA ARG A 495 -17.74 10.26 -31.45
C ARG A 495 -18.06 11.29 -32.53
N ASP A 496 -18.46 12.45 -32.10
CA ASP A 496 -18.63 13.62 -32.95
C ASP A 496 -17.75 14.75 -32.44
N ILE A 497 -16.81 15.20 -33.26
CA ILE A 497 -15.87 16.25 -32.91
C ILE A 497 -15.83 17.30 -33.98
N THR A 498 -16.22 18.51 -33.63
CA THR A 498 -16.17 19.67 -34.47
C THR A 498 -14.98 20.56 -34.13
N GLN A 499 -13.95 20.55 -34.93
CA GLN A 499 -12.69 21.26 -34.68
C GLN A 499 -12.55 22.62 -35.36
N PHE A 500 -13.64 23.24 -35.80
CA PHE A 500 -13.59 24.51 -36.49
C PHE A 500 -13.18 25.75 -35.65
N VAL A 501 -12.74 25.59 -34.42
CA VAL A 501 -12.73 26.69 -33.47
C VAL A 501 -11.41 27.07 -32.86
N SER A 502 -10.37 26.26 -32.82
CA SER A 502 -9.03 26.75 -32.47
C SER A 502 -7.90 25.71 -32.41
N GLY A 503 -6.79 26.01 -33.04
CA GLY A 503 -5.48 25.47 -32.70
C GLY A 503 -5.18 24.03 -33.11
N ALA A 504 -6.10 23.37 -33.78
CA ALA A 504 -5.90 22.13 -34.49
C ALA A 504 -6.39 22.30 -35.92
N SER A 505 -6.02 21.39 -36.83
CA SER A 505 -6.48 21.41 -38.21
C SER A 505 -8.01 21.45 -38.28
N ASP A 506 -8.55 22.45 -38.93
CA ASP A 506 -9.99 22.76 -38.96
C ASP A 506 -10.78 21.73 -39.81
N PHE A 507 -11.22 20.65 -39.18
CA PHE A 507 -12.14 19.67 -39.73
C PHE A 507 -13.08 19.12 -38.66
N SER A 508 -14.18 18.53 -39.05
CA SER A 508 -15.11 17.82 -38.17
C SER A 508 -15.11 16.33 -38.49
N THR A 509 -15.16 15.49 -37.48
CA THR A 509 -15.28 14.05 -37.64
C THR A 509 -16.47 13.51 -36.87
N GLU A 510 -17.25 12.67 -37.50
CA GLU A 510 -18.24 11.83 -36.87
C GLU A 510 -17.85 10.37 -37.08
N THR A 511 -17.85 9.57 -36.05
CA THR A 511 -17.38 8.19 -36.09
C THR A 511 -18.22 7.30 -35.18
N ALA A 512 -18.81 6.26 -35.75
CA ALA A 512 -19.45 5.17 -35.01
C ALA A 512 -18.61 3.90 -35.15
N THR A 513 -18.29 3.24 -34.06
CA THR A 513 -17.39 2.06 -34.05
C THR A 513 -18.00 0.93 -33.23
N LEU A 514 -18.02 -0.27 -33.82
CA LEU A 514 -18.34 -1.52 -33.13
C LEU A 514 -17.07 -2.41 -33.15
N GLY A 515 -16.54 -2.73 -32.01
CA GLY A 515 -15.31 -3.57 -31.86
C GLY A 515 -15.57 -4.85 -31.10
N LEU A 516 -14.89 -5.91 -31.54
CA LEU A 516 -14.79 -7.18 -30.83
C LEU A 516 -13.34 -7.60 -30.76
N GLU A 517 -12.84 -7.77 -29.54
CA GLU A 517 -11.43 -8.07 -29.29
C GLU A 517 -11.28 -9.25 -28.34
N TYR A 518 -10.36 -10.14 -28.65
CA TYR A 518 -9.93 -11.23 -27.80
C TYR A 518 -8.47 -11.04 -27.38
N SER A 519 -8.16 -11.31 -26.09
CA SER A 519 -6.80 -11.30 -25.60
C SER A 519 -6.45 -12.65 -25.01
N TYR A 520 -5.37 -13.26 -25.51
CA TYR A 520 -4.87 -14.56 -25.13
C TYR A 520 -3.60 -14.42 -24.27
N PRO A 521 -3.59 -14.90 -23.02
CA PRO A 521 -2.39 -14.88 -22.18
C PRO A 521 -1.46 -16.04 -22.57
N ILE A 522 -0.31 -15.72 -23.19
CA ILE A 522 0.73 -16.71 -23.48
C ILE A 522 1.50 -17.10 -22.21
N SER A 523 1.72 -16.13 -21.34
CA SER A 523 2.41 -16.29 -20.06
C SER A 523 1.87 -15.29 -19.03
N GLU A 524 2.37 -15.36 -17.80
CA GLU A 524 2.04 -14.39 -16.73
C GLU A 524 2.32 -12.93 -17.13
N TYR A 525 3.28 -12.71 -18.05
CA TYR A 525 3.72 -11.38 -18.46
C TYR A 525 3.36 -11.03 -19.89
N THR A 526 2.97 -12.02 -20.72
CA THR A 526 2.81 -11.84 -22.16
C THR A 526 1.40 -12.14 -22.62
N ARG A 527 0.80 -11.22 -23.37
CA ARG A 527 -0.52 -11.37 -23.95
C ARG A 527 -0.50 -11.04 -25.44
N LEU A 528 -1.22 -11.83 -26.22
CA LEU A 528 -1.56 -11.49 -27.60
C LEU A 528 -3.01 -10.97 -27.63
N ARG A 529 -3.23 -10.02 -28.50
CA ARG A 529 -4.52 -9.41 -28.74
C ARG A 529 -4.87 -9.52 -30.21
N PHE A 530 -6.10 -9.90 -30.46
CA PHE A 530 -6.66 -10.06 -31.78
C PHE A 530 -8.09 -9.49 -31.79
N GLY A 531 -8.37 -8.58 -32.68
CA GLY A 531 -9.67 -7.94 -32.75
C GLY A 531 -10.08 -7.58 -34.17
N ILE A 532 -11.36 -7.33 -34.30
CA ILE A 532 -11.97 -6.72 -35.49
C ILE A 532 -12.82 -5.53 -35.06
N SER A 533 -12.80 -4.47 -35.85
CA SER A 533 -13.67 -3.35 -35.62
C SER A 533 -14.35 -2.91 -36.93
N LEU A 534 -15.58 -2.50 -36.79
CA LEU A 534 -16.38 -1.90 -37.89
C LEU A 534 -16.52 -0.43 -37.58
N GLN A 535 -16.14 0.40 -38.49
CA GLN A 535 -16.18 1.85 -38.37
C GLN A 535 -17.00 2.44 -39.49
N ASP A 536 -17.93 3.30 -39.12
CA ASP A 536 -18.68 4.19 -40.03
C ASP A 536 -18.29 5.61 -39.66
N ALA A 537 -17.73 6.36 -40.63
CA ALA A 537 -17.13 7.65 -40.34
C ALA A 537 -17.44 8.68 -41.42
N SER A 538 -17.57 9.94 -40.99
CA SER A 538 -17.56 11.09 -41.90
C SER A 538 -16.48 12.09 -41.50
N LEU A 539 -15.93 12.77 -42.48
CA LEU A 539 -14.98 13.87 -42.31
C LEU A 539 -15.47 15.07 -43.11
N VAL A 540 -15.65 16.20 -42.42
CA VAL A 540 -16.18 17.42 -43.03
C VAL A 540 -15.16 18.53 -42.95
N THR A 541 -14.97 19.24 -44.07
CA THR A 541 -14.13 20.44 -44.18
C THR A 541 -14.93 21.59 -44.84
N ASN A 542 -14.41 22.78 -44.73
CA ASN A 542 -15.02 23.94 -45.40
C ASN A 542 -13.98 24.77 -46.19
N THR A 543 -14.41 25.83 -46.85
CA THR A 543 -13.53 26.69 -47.64
C THR A 543 -12.32 27.23 -46.86
N PHE A 544 -12.45 27.40 -45.56
CA PHE A 544 -11.41 27.95 -44.68
C PHE A 544 -10.52 26.87 -44.04
N SER A 545 -10.90 25.61 -44.19
CA SER A 545 -10.09 24.48 -43.69
C SER A 545 -8.76 24.41 -44.45
N PRO A 546 -7.70 23.89 -43.81
CA PRO A 546 -6.37 23.76 -44.43
C PRO A 546 -6.40 22.96 -45.74
N PHE A 547 -5.45 23.25 -46.58
CA PHE A 547 -5.30 22.59 -47.89
C PHE A 547 -5.21 21.06 -47.75
N GLN A 548 -4.46 20.59 -46.78
CA GLN A 548 -4.22 19.18 -46.55
C GLN A 548 -5.52 18.43 -46.22
N SER A 549 -6.28 18.93 -45.25
CA SER A 549 -7.56 18.33 -44.85
C SER A 549 -8.58 18.32 -45.97
N ARG A 550 -8.71 19.46 -46.70
CA ARG A 550 -9.64 19.56 -47.85
C ARG A 550 -9.22 18.64 -48.99
N ARG A 551 -7.91 18.51 -49.25
CA ARG A 551 -7.41 17.58 -50.27
C ARG A 551 -7.78 16.15 -49.92
N TRP A 552 -7.54 15.74 -48.64
CA TRP A 552 -7.87 14.40 -48.18
C TRP A 552 -9.38 14.08 -48.34
N VAL A 553 -10.27 14.99 -47.87
CA VAL A 553 -11.72 14.83 -47.97
C VAL A 553 -12.21 14.68 -49.40
N ARG A 554 -11.62 15.40 -50.36
CA ARG A 554 -12.01 15.36 -51.77
C ARG A 554 -11.47 14.15 -52.51
N SER A 555 -10.48 13.46 -51.98
CA SER A 555 -9.78 12.39 -52.68
C SER A 555 -10.06 11.00 -52.10
N ASN A 556 -10.70 10.88 -50.94
CA ASN A 556 -10.88 9.59 -50.27
C ASN A 556 -12.34 9.36 -49.89
N GLY A 557 -12.75 8.10 -49.78
CA GLY A 557 -14.11 7.70 -49.41
C GLY A 557 -15.14 8.10 -50.49
N ASN A 558 -16.32 8.54 -50.06
CA ASN A 558 -17.43 9.00 -50.90
C ASN A 558 -17.56 10.53 -50.84
N PRO A 559 -16.69 11.28 -51.51
CA PRO A 559 -16.63 12.74 -51.37
C PRO A 559 -17.86 13.42 -51.98
N THR A 560 -18.40 14.37 -51.25
CA THR A 560 -19.45 15.28 -51.64
C THR A 560 -19.02 16.74 -51.46
N SER A 561 -19.56 17.65 -52.23
CA SER A 561 -19.26 19.09 -52.12
C SER A 561 -20.53 19.88 -52.24
N THR A 562 -20.87 20.67 -51.23
CA THR A 562 -22.09 21.48 -51.20
C THR A 562 -21.75 22.96 -51.05
N GLN A 563 -22.22 23.78 -51.94
CA GLN A 563 -22.06 25.23 -51.85
C GLN A 563 -23.13 25.80 -50.92
N ALA A 564 -22.75 26.11 -49.68
CA ALA A 564 -23.64 26.64 -48.65
C ALA A 564 -23.92 28.15 -48.83
N SER A 565 -22.96 28.89 -49.44
CA SER A 565 -23.10 30.30 -49.83
C SER A 565 -22.07 30.65 -50.90
N ASP A 566 -22.07 31.90 -51.40
CA ASP A 566 -21.13 32.38 -52.41
C ASP A 566 -19.66 32.24 -52.02
N ILE A 567 -19.38 32.20 -50.71
CA ILE A 567 -18.03 32.12 -50.15
C ILE A 567 -17.76 30.83 -49.37
N LEU A 568 -18.77 30.04 -49.07
CA LEU A 568 -18.66 28.85 -48.22
C LEU A 568 -19.05 27.59 -49.00
N THR A 569 -18.06 26.75 -49.22
CA THR A 569 -18.23 25.38 -49.71
C THR A 569 -17.92 24.43 -48.56
N ILE A 570 -18.75 23.45 -48.37
CA ILE A 570 -18.58 22.34 -47.41
C ILE A 570 -18.24 21.12 -48.27
N ASP A 571 -17.10 20.53 -47.97
CA ASP A 571 -16.65 19.27 -48.54
C ASP A 571 -16.76 18.19 -47.45
N GLU A 572 -17.39 17.08 -47.74
CA GLU A 572 -17.62 15.96 -46.82
C GLU A 572 -17.28 14.67 -47.54
N THR A 573 -16.72 13.72 -46.76
CA THR A 573 -16.56 12.36 -47.22
C THR A 573 -17.07 11.42 -46.15
N GLU A 574 -17.87 10.45 -46.58
CA GLU A 574 -18.37 9.34 -45.76
C GLU A 574 -17.66 8.08 -46.20
N PHE A 575 -17.37 7.19 -45.24
CA PHE A 575 -16.71 5.94 -45.53
C PHE A 575 -16.92 4.89 -44.44
N GLN A 576 -16.93 3.64 -44.86
CA GLN A 576 -16.96 2.46 -43.99
C GLN A 576 -15.62 1.74 -44.04
N SER A 577 -15.10 1.37 -42.86
CA SER A 577 -13.86 0.63 -42.73
C SER A 577 -14.00 -0.59 -41.83
N TYR A 578 -13.33 -1.65 -42.23
CA TYR A 578 -13.20 -2.90 -41.46
C TYR A 578 -11.76 -3.00 -41.03
N GLU A 579 -11.52 -2.93 -39.69
CA GLU A 579 -10.18 -2.90 -39.16
C GLU A 579 -9.83 -4.22 -38.44
N LEU A 580 -8.68 -4.78 -38.75
CA LEU A 580 -8.04 -5.87 -38.04
C LEU A 580 -7.08 -5.30 -37.02
N ILE A 581 -7.24 -5.69 -35.76
CA ILE A 581 -6.43 -5.27 -34.63
C ILE A 581 -5.58 -6.43 -34.18
N LEU A 582 -4.25 -6.26 -34.22
CA LEU A 582 -3.29 -7.22 -33.69
C LEU A 582 -2.44 -6.54 -32.62
N GLY A 583 -2.24 -7.21 -31.51
CA GLY A 583 -1.46 -6.65 -30.42
C GLY A 583 -0.60 -7.69 -29.71
N TRP A 584 0.55 -7.24 -29.24
CA TRP A 584 1.40 -7.99 -28.34
C TRP A 584 1.75 -7.09 -27.18
N THR A 585 1.63 -7.61 -25.97
CA THR A 585 1.97 -6.88 -24.74
C THR A 585 2.81 -7.77 -23.85
N TYR A 586 3.94 -7.24 -23.39
CA TYR A 586 4.76 -7.82 -22.33
C TYR A 586 4.80 -6.84 -21.17
N ASP A 587 4.43 -7.26 -19.95
CA ASP A 587 4.44 -6.42 -18.76
C ASP A 587 4.96 -7.21 -17.55
N SER A 588 6.20 -6.94 -17.17
CA SER A 588 6.87 -7.53 -16.00
C SER A 588 7.11 -6.52 -14.88
N ARG A 589 6.44 -5.38 -14.91
CA ARG A 589 6.56 -4.37 -13.86
C ARG A 589 6.05 -4.91 -12.52
N ASN A 590 6.74 -4.55 -11.45
CA ASN A 590 6.35 -4.95 -10.10
C ASN A 590 5.08 -4.23 -9.60
N ARG A 591 4.81 -3.02 -10.10
CA ARG A 591 3.62 -2.21 -9.79
C ARG A 591 3.10 -1.55 -11.06
N VAL A 592 1.80 -1.26 -11.10
CA VAL A 592 1.19 -0.52 -12.22
C VAL A 592 1.55 0.96 -12.13
N ILE A 593 1.42 1.53 -10.92
CA ILE A 593 1.77 2.91 -10.59
C ILE A 593 3.09 2.87 -9.84
N PHE A 594 3.98 3.82 -10.15
CA PHE A 594 5.28 3.96 -9.49
C PHE A 594 6.12 2.66 -9.49
N ALA A 595 6.14 1.95 -10.62
CA ALA A 595 7.06 0.84 -10.79
C ALA A 595 8.51 1.31 -10.61
N ASP A 596 9.34 0.45 -10.02
CA ASP A 596 10.77 0.69 -9.81
C ASP A 596 11.64 -0.36 -10.53
N ARG A 597 11.03 -1.47 -10.97
CA ARG A 597 11.70 -2.57 -11.67
C ARG A 597 10.77 -3.23 -12.68
N GLY A 598 11.39 -3.93 -13.63
CA GLY A 598 10.68 -4.61 -14.70
C GLY A 598 10.56 -3.75 -15.95
N SER A 599 9.75 -4.21 -16.89
CA SER A 599 9.52 -3.50 -18.15
C SER A 599 8.11 -3.75 -18.68
N ARG A 600 7.59 -2.80 -19.42
CA ARG A 600 6.40 -2.95 -20.25
C ARG A 600 6.77 -2.66 -21.70
N GLN A 601 6.31 -3.50 -22.61
CA GLN A 601 6.42 -3.32 -24.04
C GLN A 601 5.07 -3.63 -24.67
N ARG A 602 4.68 -2.85 -25.65
CA ARG A 602 3.43 -3.02 -26.35
C ARG A 602 3.67 -2.75 -27.82
N LEU A 603 3.28 -3.71 -28.64
CA LEU A 603 3.18 -3.58 -30.08
C LEU A 603 1.71 -3.66 -30.48
N ALA A 604 1.23 -2.68 -31.21
CA ALA A 604 -0.10 -2.68 -31.81
C ALA A 604 0.02 -2.47 -33.33
N LEU A 605 -0.69 -3.27 -34.06
CA LEU A 605 -0.84 -3.17 -35.50
C LEU A 605 -2.33 -3.14 -35.81
N ASN A 606 -2.78 -2.07 -36.43
CA ASN A 606 -4.12 -1.94 -36.97
C ASN A 606 -4.05 -1.87 -38.48
N VAL A 607 -4.88 -2.62 -39.17
CA VAL A 607 -4.89 -2.69 -40.62
C VAL A 607 -6.32 -2.69 -41.10
N THR A 608 -6.70 -1.77 -41.92
CA THR A 608 -8.00 -1.81 -42.58
C THR A 608 -8.02 -2.92 -43.64
N GLY A 609 -9.09 -3.71 -43.61
CA GLY A 609 -9.23 -4.86 -44.49
C GLY A 609 -9.69 -4.52 -45.89
N PRO A 610 -9.52 -5.46 -46.84
CA PRO A 610 -10.03 -5.30 -48.21
C PRO A 610 -11.53 -5.08 -48.23
N GLY A 611 -11.97 -4.08 -48.98
CA GLY A 611 -13.38 -3.65 -49.07
C GLY A 611 -13.73 -2.50 -48.16
N SER A 612 -12.77 -2.00 -47.38
CA SER A 612 -12.88 -0.70 -46.75
C SER A 612 -12.80 0.41 -47.79
N GLU A 613 -13.57 1.46 -47.60
CA GLU A 613 -13.57 2.64 -48.52
C GLU A 613 -12.38 3.56 -48.27
N VAL A 614 -11.77 3.44 -47.06
CA VAL A 614 -10.51 4.06 -46.69
C VAL A 614 -9.59 2.97 -46.14
N GLU A 615 -8.44 2.78 -46.78
CA GLU A 615 -7.51 1.71 -46.48
C GLU A 615 -6.18 2.29 -45.96
N TYR A 616 -5.75 1.86 -44.79
CA TYR A 616 -4.50 2.27 -44.17
C TYR A 616 -4.04 1.23 -43.16
N TYR A 617 -2.79 1.35 -42.67
CA TYR A 617 -2.35 0.63 -41.53
C TYR A 617 -1.62 1.55 -40.55
N THR A 618 -1.62 1.18 -39.29
CA THR A 618 -0.84 1.85 -38.25
C THR A 618 -0.09 0.81 -37.42
N VAL A 619 1.17 1.11 -37.14
CA VAL A 619 2.03 0.31 -36.24
C VAL A 619 2.46 1.21 -35.10
N ARG A 620 2.29 0.75 -33.88
CA ARG A 620 2.74 1.48 -32.70
C ARG A 620 3.50 0.55 -31.78
N TYR A 621 4.73 0.92 -31.45
CA TYR A 621 5.54 0.24 -30.46
C TYR A 621 5.88 1.21 -29.35
N ASP A 622 5.43 0.91 -28.12
CA ASP A 622 5.74 1.66 -26.92
C ASP A 622 6.48 0.77 -25.93
N TRP A 623 7.47 1.33 -25.24
CA TRP A 623 8.23 0.63 -24.22
C TRP A 623 8.43 1.51 -23.00
N GLN A 624 8.57 0.84 -21.86
CA GLN A 624 8.95 1.43 -20.58
C GLN A 624 9.81 0.41 -19.83
N LYS A 625 11.01 0.78 -19.43
CA LYS A 625 11.94 -0.08 -18.72
C LYS A 625 12.49 0.64 -17.50
N PHE A 626 12.48 -0.05 -16.37
CA PHE A 626 13.06 0.40 -15.12
C PHE A 626 14.35 -0.35 -14.86
N MET A 627 15.43 0.38 -14.58
CA MET A 627 16.76 -0.14 -14.37
C MET A 627 17.32 0.40 -13.06
N PRO A 628 17.85 -0.45 -12.16
CA PRO A 628 18.51 0.02 -10.96
C PRO A 628 19.72 0.90 -11.34
N PHE A 629 19.96 1.94 -10.56
CA PHE A 629 21.10 2.82 -10.66
C PHE A 629 21.82 2.84 -9.31
N PRO A 630 23.13 3.10 -9.23
CA PRO A 630 23.85 3.09 -7.97
C PRO A 630 23.21 3.98 -6.88
N GLY A 631 23.10 3.44 -5.66
CA GLY A 631 22.42 4.08 -4.55
C GLY A 631 20.89 3.91 -4.63
N PRO A 632 20.11 4.80 -4.01
CA PRO A 632 18.64 4.71 -3.95
C PRO A 632 17.95 5.23 -5.21
N PHE A 633 18.68 5.32 -6.32
CA PHE A 633 18.20 5.85 -7.59
C PHE A 633 17.83 4.72 -8.54
N PHE A 634 16.96 5.03 -9.51
CA PHE A 634 16.74 4.17 -10.67
C PHE A 634 16.47 4.98 -11.93
N LEU A 635 16.77 4.38 -13.07
CA LEU A 635 16.49 4.97 -14.37
C LEU A 635 15.20 4.38 -14.92
N GLN A 636 14.35 5.25 -15.44
CA GLN A 636 13.23 4.89 -16.29
C GLN A 636 13.53 5.31 -17.72
N TRP A 637 13.52 4.35 -18.63
CA TRP A 637 13.60 4.60 -20.06
C TRP A 637 12.27 4.24 -20.70
N ALA A 638 11.63 5.21 -21.30
CA ALA A 638 10.36 5.05 -22.01
C ALA A 638 10.47 5.62 -23.41
N GLY A 639 9.63 5.17 -24.31
CA GLY A 639 9.58 5.74 -25.64
C GLY A 639 8.44 5.14 -26.47
N GLU A 640 8.29 5.70 -27.66
CA GLU A 640 7.26 5.35 -28.61
C GLU A 640 7.80 5.51 -30.04
N VAL A 641 7.56 4.51 -30.87
CA VAL A 641 7.68 4.63 -32.33
C VAL A 641 6.33 4.27 -32.92
N SER A 642 5.74 5.22 -33.62
CA SER A 642 4.44 5.03 -34.26
C SER A 642 4.57 5.40 -35.71
N TRP A 643 4.05 4.56 -36.60
CA TRP A 643 4.11 4.72 -38.04
C TRP A 643 2.79 4.29 -38.66
N GLY A 644 2.33 5.03 -39.65
CA GLY A 644 1.14 4.69 -40.40
C GLY A 644 1.26 5.16 -41.84
N GLU A 645 0.68 4.38 -42.74
CA GLU A 645 0.62 4.72 -44.17
C GLU A 645 -0.74 4.30 -44.77
N GLU A 646 -1.03 4.88 -45.87
CA GLU A 646 -2.14 4.51 -46.73
C GLU A 646 -1.95 3.15 -47.40
N LEU A 647 -3.05 2.52 -47.73
CA LEU A 647 -3.12 1.30 -48.53
C LEU A 647 -4.14 1.50 -49.65
N GLY A 648 -4.05 0.68 -50.69
CA GLY A 648 -5.03 0.61 -51.78
C GLY A 648 -5.14 1.93 -52.58
N GLU A 649 -6.35 2.47 -52.65
CA GLU A 649 -6.66 3.71 -53.34
C GLU A 649 -6.67 4.96 -52.44
N THR A 650 -6.45 4.77 -51.14
CA THR A 650 -6.33 5.88 -50.18
C THR A 650 -5.09 6.70 -50.48
N THR A 651 -5.21 8.01 -50.48
CA THR A 651 -4.12 8.89 -50.93
C THR A 651 -3.10 9.22 -49.86
N GLU A 652 -3.46 9.20 -48.60
CA GLU A 652 -2.65 9.58 -47.44
C GLU A 652 -3.29 9.02 -46.19
N LEU A 653 -2.48 8.89 -45.10
CA LEU A 653 -3.01 8.53 -43.78
C LEU A 653 -4.13 9.50 -43.35
N PRO A 654 -5.29 9.01 -42.86
CA PRO A 654 -6.38 9.86 -42.42
C PRO A 654 -5.93 10.94 -41.42
N PRO A 655 -6.44 12.19 -41.53
CA PRO A 655 -6.04 13.27 -40.62
C PRO A 655 -6.27 12.96 -39.13
N TYR A 656 -7.28 12.17 -38.83
CA TYR A 656 -7.61 11.77 -37.43
C TYR A 656 -6.72 10.62 -36.87
N GLU A 657 -5.94 9.94 -37.72
CA GLU A 657 -4.96 8.89 -37.35
C GLU A 657 -3.53 9.42 -37.25
N ARG A 658 -3.30 10.70 -37.55
CA ARG A 658 -1.96 11.30 -37.48
C ARG A 658 -1.46 11.46 -36.05
N TYR A 659 -0.16 11.39 -35.90
CA TYR A 659 0.52 11.51 -34.62
C TYR A 659 0.93 12.94 -34.31
N PHE A 660 0.93 13.29 -33.02
CA PHE A 660 1.32 14.60 -32.53
C PHE A 660 2.45 14.47 -31.49
N GLY A 661 3.31 15.50 -31.40
CA GLY A 661 4.43 15.55 -30.45
C GLY A 661 4.42 16.83 -29.62
N GLY A 662 5.27 16.86 -28.58
CA GLY A 662 5.31 17.93 -27.58
C GLY A 662 4.32 17.67 -26.41
N GLY A 663 4.50 18.38 -25.32
CA GLY A 663 3.64 18.28 -24.15
C GLY A 663 4.16 17.35 -23.04
N PRO A 664 3.42 17.24 -21.94
CA PRO A 664 3.86 16.60 -20.71
C PRO A 664 4.06 15.07 -20.84
N THR A 665 3.52 14.44 -21.87
CA THR A 665 3.62 13.00 -22.14
C THR A 665 4.52 12.67 -23.33
N SER A 666 5.12 13.68 -23.96
CA SER A 666 5.99 13.57 -25.12
C SER A 666 7.33 14.26 -24.85
N VAL A 667 7.77 15.21 -25.70
CA VAL A 667 8.97 16.01 -25.47
C VAL A 667 8.56 17.23 -24.64
N ARG A 668 8.87 17.19 -23.36
CA ARG A 668 8.52 18.26 -22.41
C ARG A 668 9.29 19.54 -22.70
N GLY A 669 8.71 20.69 -22.36
CA GLY A 669 9.28 22.02 -22.71
C GLY A 669 8.82 22.57 -24.06
N PHE A 670 8.28 21.72 -24.92
CA PHE A 670 7.58 22.15 -26.15
C PHE A 670 6.06 22.06 -25.93
N LYS A 671 5.32 22.99 -26.51
CA LYS A 671 3.87 23.04 -26.37
C LYS A 671 3.23 21.76 -26.91
N GLU A 672 2.19 21.29 -26.20
CA GLU A 672 1.46 20.06 -26.53
C GLU A 672 0.91 20.12 -27.96
N GLY A 673 1.20 19.09 -28.76
CA GLY A 673 0.77 18.94 -30.14
C GLY A 673 1.57 19.75 -31.16
N TYR A 674 2.51 20.63 -30.74
CA TYR A 674 3.19 21.56 -31.63
C TYR A 674 4.58 21.11 -32.11
N LEU A 675 4.90 19.83 -32.01
CA LEU A 675 6.07 19.26 -32.68
C LEU A 675 5.61 18.46 -33.91
N GLY A 676 6.22 18.73 -35.04
CA GLY A 676 5.96 18.04 -36.29
C GLY A 676 5.31 18.91 -37.37
N PRO A 677 4.63 18.29 -38.35
CA PRO A 677 4.01 18.98 -39.49
C PRO A 677 2.92 19.96 -39.09
N PHE A 678 2.93 21.12 -39.75
CA PHE A 678 1.92 22.16 -39.65
C PHE A 678 1.13 22.25 -40.93
N ASP A 679 -0.15 22.59 -40.82
CA ASP A 679 -1.02 22.87 -41.95
C ASP A 679 -0.80 24.26 -42.56
N THR A 680 -1.49 24.55 -43.64
CA THR A 680 -1.41 25.86 -44.34
C THR A 680 -1.92 27.03 -43.50
N ASN A 681 -2.63 26.78 -42.42
CA ASN A 681 -3.14 27.79 -41.49
C ASN A 681 -2.17 27.99 -40.30
N GLY A 682 -1.08 27.25 -40.24
CA GLY A 682 -0.09 27.27 -39.13
C GLY A 682 -0.53 26.53 -37.88
N ASN A 683 -1.49 25.64 -37.98
CA ASN A 683 -1.94 24.76 -36.89
C ASN A 683 -1.22 23.40 -36.98
N PRO A 684 -1.04 22.66 -35.85
CA PRO A 684 -0.54 21.29 -35.87
C PRO A 684 -1.43 20.40 -36.77
N TYR A 685 -0.85 19.80 -37.80
CA TYR A 685 -1.53 18.80 -38.64
C TYR A 685 -1.19 17.38 -38.23
N GLY A 686 -0.07 17.22 -37.58
CA GLY A 686 0.46 15.90 -37.23
C GLY A 686 1.16 15.20 -38.41
N GLY A 687 1.90 14.15 -38.08
CA GLY A 687 2.60 13.35 -39.08
C GLY A 687 2.21 11.88 -39.02
N ASN A 688 2.74 11.11 -39.95
CA ASN A 688 2.53 9.66 -40.01
C ASN A 688 3.66 8.83 -39.38
N LEU A 689 4.75 9.50 -38.92
CA LEU A 689 5.84 8.87 -38.19
C LEU A 689 6.15 9.67 -36.93
N LYS A 690 6.09 9.04 -35.76
CA LYS A 690 6.48 9.60 -34.46
C LYS A 690 7.61 8.80 -33.88
N VAL A 691 8.64 9.47 -33.40
CA VAL A 691 9.77 8.89 -32.68
C VAL A 691 9.94 9.65 -31.38
N LEU A 692 9.87 8.94 -30.25
CA LEU A 692 9.99 9.49 -28.92
C LEU A 692 10.86 8.60 -28.02
N SER A 693 11.76 9.20 -27.27
CA SER A 693 12.55 8.57 -26.23
C SER A 693 12.62 9.49 -25.00
N GLN A 694 12.31 8.99 -23.85
CA GLN A 694 12.31 9.70 -22.57
C GLN A 694 13.17 8.93 -21.57
N LEU A 695 14.15 9.58 -21.02
CA LEU A 695 15.02 9.03 -19.98
C LEU A 695 14.81 9.83 -18.70
N GLU A 696 14.42 9.16 -17.62
CA GLU A 696 14.22 9.79 -16.31
C GLU A 696 15.10 9.14 -15.26
N LEU A 697 15.88 9.97 -14.56
CA LEU A 697 16.55 9.59 -13.33
C LEU A 697 15.58 9.86 -12.17
N VAL A 698 15.06 8.80 -11.59
CA VAL A 698 14.14 8.91 -10.45
C VAL A 698 14.94 9.04 -9.17
N LEU A 699 14.58 10.07 -8.40
CA LEU A 699 15.21 10.42 -7.14
C LEU A 699 14.47 9.75 -5.97
N PRO A 700 15.17 9.44 -4.87
CA PRO A 700 14.53 8.89 -3.68
C PRO A 700 13.52 9.90 -3.11
N SER A 701 12.32 9.44 -2.85
CA SER A 701 11.29 10.23 -2.16
C SER A 701 11.44 10.04 -0.65
N PRO A 702 11.12 11.05 0.18
CA PRO A 702 11.00 10.84 1.62
C PRO A 702 10.00 9.72 1.93
N GLU A 703 10.29 8.86 2.92
CA GLU A 703 9.48 7.68 3.28
C GLU A 703 7.98 7.96 3.35
N LYS A 704 7.60 9.07 3.96
CA LYS A 704 6.19 9.49 4.07
C LYS A 704 5.47 9.67 2.73
N PHE A 705 6.19 9.94 1.65
CA PHE A 705 5.65 10.25 0.32
C PHE A 705 6.07 9.24 -0.74
N GLU A 706 6.81 8.18 -0.38
CA GLU A 706 7.35 7.19 -1.31
C GLU A 706 6.27 6.50 -2.15
N GLU A 707 5.11 6.24 -1.56
CA GLU A 707 3.99 5.60 -2.25
C GLU A 707 3.13 6.56 -3.06
N THR A 708 3.22 7.86 -2.78
CA THR A 708 2.32 8.84 -3.38
C THR A 708 3.00 9.87 -4.27
N THR A 709 4.32 10.05 -4.14
CA THR A 709 5.04 11.10 -4.85
C THR A 709 6.36 10.61 -5.41
N ARG A 710 6.66 10.96 -6.64
CA ARG A 710 7.90 10.63 -7.35
C ARG A 710 8.54 11.91 -7.89
N PHE A 711 9.83 12.09 -7.65
CA PHE A 711 10.63 13.16 -8.21
C PHE A 711 11.58 12.60 -9.26
N SER A 712 11.75 13.30 -10.37
CA SER A 712 12.68 12.87 -11.43
C SER A 712 13.35 14.04 -12.13
N LEU A 713 14.55 13.76 -12.64
CA LEU A 713 15.21 14.58 -13.65
C LEU A 713 15.08 13.85 -14.98
N PHE A 714 14.79 14.58 -16.04
CA PHE A 714 14.54 13.95 -17.33
C PHE A 714 15.36 14.52 -18.47
N PHE A 715 15.56 13.68 -19.47
CA PHE A 715 16.02 14.02 -20.81
C PHE A 715 15.04 13.40 -21.81
N ASP A 716 14.41 14.23 -22.62
CA ASP A 716 13.50 13.81 -23.68
C ASP A 716 14.10 14.09 -25.04
N ALA A 717 13.86 13.18 -25.98
CA ALA A 717 14.27 13.29 -27.38
C ALA A 717 13.13 12.78 -28.28
N GLY A 718 12.77 13.52 -29.28
CA GLY A 718 11.73 13.07 -30.22
C GLY A 718 11.21 14.13 -31.14
N ASN A 719 10.50 13.69 -32.14
CA ASN A 719 9.76 14.57 -33.07
C ASN A 719 8.70 13.75 -33.82
N VAL A 720 7.91 14.44 -34.60
CA VAL A 720 6.93 13.87 -35.53
C VAL A 720 7.28 14.27 -36.94
N PHE A 721 7.22 13.32 -37.85
CA PHE A 721 7.64 13.46 -39.24
C PHE A 721 6.50 13.07 -40.18
N SER A 722 6.60 13.48 -41.46
CA SER A 722 5.73 13.04 -42.51
C SER A 722 6.56 12.37 -43.59
N THR A 723 6.30 11.09 -43.84
CA THR A 723 6.91 10.26 -44.89
C THR A 723 5.97 10.06 -46.04
N ASP A 724 4.74 10.57 -45.91
CA ASP A 724 3.72 10.51 -46.98
C ASP A 724 3.92 11.59 -48.04
N SER A 725 3.13 11.52 -49.10
CA SER A 725 3.23 12.43 -50.23
C SER A 725 2.53 13.79 -50.01
N THR A 726 2.10 14.07 -48.80
CA THR A 726 1.39 15.32 -48.44
C THR A 726 2.31 16.53 -48.65
N PRO A 727 1.96 17.52 -49.49
CA PRO A 727 2.77 18.72 -49.57
C PRO A 727 2.46 19.64 -48.37
N PHE A 728 3.52 20.07 -47.69
CA PHE A 728 3.44 21.07 -46.63
C PHE A 728 4.00 22.41 -47.10
N PHE A 729 3.42 23.50 -46.57
CA PHE A 729 3.80 24.84 -46.91
C PHE A 729 3.86 25.69 -45.65
N ASP A 730 4.84 26.59 -45.61
CA ASP A 730 4.90 27.61 -44.56
C ASP A 730 3.78 28.66 -44.74
N LEU A 731 3.62 29.57 -43.79
CA LEU A 731 2.65 30.66 -43.85
C LEU A 731 2.89 31.63 -45.00
N ASN A 732 4.05 31.56 -45.64
CA ASN A 732 4.40 32.38 -46.83
C ASN A 732 4.15 31.61 -48.13
N GLY A 733 3.73 30.34 -48.05
CA GLY A 733 3.49 29.49 -49.20
C GLY A 733 4.75 28.78 -49.74
N ASN A 734 5.88 28.78 -49.02
CA ASN A 734 7.04 28.03 -49.44
C ASN A 734 6.91 26.56 -49.00
N PRO A 735 7.38 25.62 -49.84
CA PRO A 735 7.35 24.19 -49.50
C PRO A 735 8.26 23.90 -48.29
N VAL A 736 7.74 23.13 -47.37
CA VAL A 736 8.47 22.65 -46.19
C VAL A 736 8.48 21.13 -46.23
N SER A 737 9.63 20.52 -45.95
CA SER A 737 9.76 19.08 -45.81
C SER A 737 9.76 18.72 -44.34
N TYR A 738 9.04 17.68 -43.97
CA TYR A 738 9.02 17.04 -42.67
C TYR A 738 9.48 15.58 -42.73
N GLU A 739 10.31 15.26 -43.72
CA GLU A 739 10.94 13.94 -43.84
C GLU A 739 11.78 13.61 -42.60
N PHE A 740 11.94 12.32 -42.34
CA PHE A 740 12.71 11.89 -41.19
C PHE A 740 14.19 12.23 -41.33
N ALA A 741 14.68 13.03 -40.39
CA ALA A 741 16.10 13.26 -40.21
C ALA A 741 16.44 13.23 -38.70
N VAL A 742 17.56 12.62 -38.36
CA VAL A 742 18.00 12.51 -36.95
C VAL A 742 18.32 13.90 -36.37
N ASP A 743 18.79 14.80 -37.22
CA ASP A 743 19.16 16.19 -36.86
C ASP A 743 17.92 17.03 -36.49
N ASP A 744 16.75 16.61 -36.95
CA ASP A 744 15.47 17.30 -36.67
C ASP A 744 14.81 16.81 -35.37
N LEU A 745 15.46 15.88 -34.66
CA LEU A 745 14.97 15.48 -33.35
C LEU A 745 15.10 16.65 -32.37
N LYS A 746 14.05 16.92 -31.64
CA LYS A 746 13.99 17.92 -30.57
C LYS A 746 14.39 17.31 -29.26
N TYR A 747 15.17 18.05 -28.48
CA TYR A 747 15.71 17.61 -27.20
C TYR A 747 15.29 18.55 -26.09
N SER A 748 15.01 18.01 -24.93
CA SER A 748 14.77 18.80 -23.73
C SER A 748 15.28 18.13 -22.46
N VAL A 749 15.59 18.94 -21.46
CA VAL A 749 15.97 18.50 -20.11
C VAL A 749 15.10 19.22 -19.09
N GLY A 750 14.94 18.62 -17.92
CA GLY A 750 14.17 19.27 -16.87
C GLY A 750 13.95 18.42 -15.65
N ALA A 751 13.05 18.88 -14.80
CA ALA A 751 12.61 18.18 -13.60
C ALA A 751 11.11 17.93 -13.63
N ALA A 752 10.70 16.82 -13.04
CA ALA A 752 9.29 16.46 -12.96
C ALA A 752 8.92 15.95 -11.57
N VAL A 753 7.67 16.16 -11.21
CA VAL A 753 7.04 15.64 -9.99
C VAL A 753 5.76 14.93 -10.40
N GLN A 754 5.61 13.70 -9.97
CA GLN A 754 4.39 12.92 -10.12
C GLN A 754 3.79 12.73 -8.74
N TRP A 755 2.51 13.07 -8.60
CA TRP A 755 1.79 12.93 -7.35
C TRP A 755 0.49 12.17 -7.55
N PHE A 756 0.39 11.03 -6.88
CA PHE A 756 -0.82 10.22 -6.89
C PHE A 756 -1.76 10.71 -5.80
N ALA A 757 -2.79 11.44 -6.21
CA ALA A 757 -3.83 11.97 -5.35
C ALA A 757 -5.11 11.12 -5.46
N PRO A 758 -6.07 11.25 -4.53
CA PRO A 758 -7.34 10.50 -4.59
C PRO A 758 -8.14 10.67 -5.88
N ILE A 759 -7.93 11.79 -6.60
CA ILE A 759 -8.62 12.11 -7.86
C ILE A 759 -7.82 11.71 -9.11
N GLY A 760 -6.61 11.13 -8.96
CA GLY A 760 -5.78 10.68 -10.07
C GLY A 760 -4.31 11.05 -9.96
N LEU A 761 -3.56 10.70 -11.01
CA LEU A 761 -2.12 11.00 -11.09
C LEU A 761 -1.89 12.39 -11.66
N PHE A 762 -1.34 13.28 -10.85
CA PHE A 762 -0.86 14.59 -11.27
C PHE A 762 0.59 14.50 -11.72
N ARG A 763 0.90 15.11 -12.86
CA ARG A 763 2.26 15.25 -13.35
C ARG A 763 2.53 16.72 -13.56
N PHE A 764 3.59 17.21 -12.92
CA PHE A 764 4.12 18.56 -13.09
C PHE A 764 5.52 18.45 -13.64
N SER A 765 5.84 19.21 -14.66
CA SER A 765 7.19 19.23 -15.23
C SER A 765 7.60 20.65 -15.59
N TYR A 766 8.89 20.88 -15.49
CA TYR A 766 9.52 22.09 -16.01
C TYR A 766 10.65 21.69 -16.94
N GLY A 767 10.45 21.93 -18.24
CA GLY A 767 11.36 21.53 -19.30
C GLY A 767 12.04 22.71 -19.99
N PHE A 768 13.30 22.50 -20.32
CA PHE A 768 14.12 23.42 -21.10
C PHE A 768 14.45 22.77 -22.44
N PRO A 769 13.93 23.30 -23.57
CA PRO A 769 14.37 22.91 -24.90
C PRO A 769 15.84 23.18 -25.09
N LEU A 770 16.58 22.23 -25.71
CA LEU A 770 18.03 22.35 -25.94
C LEU A 770 18.36 22.80 -27.36
N ASN A 771 17.49 22.51 -28.31
CA ASN A 771 17.68 22.78 -29.76
C ASN A 771 16.42 23.36 -30.40
N ASP A 772 15.82 24.34 -29.76
CA ASP A 772 14.68 25.02 -30.34
C ASP A 772 15.04 25.87 -31.55
N GLU A 773 14.16 25.94 -32.51
CA GLU A 773 14.27 26.71 -33.76
C GLU A 773 13.26 27.84 -33.84
N PRO A 774 13.51 28.84 -34.71
CA PRO A 774 12.50 29.88 -34.94
C PRO A 774 11.21 29.28 -35.45
N GLY A 775 10.12 29.40 -34.71
CA GLY A 775 8.80 28.82 -35.01
C GLY A 775 8.36 27.77 -33.99
N ASP A 776 9.27 27.17 -33.26
CA ASP A 776 8.93 26.22 -32.18
C ASP A 776 8.12 26.92 -31.08
N ARG A 777 7.03 26.29 -30.66
CA ARG A 777 6.20 26.73 -29.53
C ARG A 777 6.72 26.12 -28.24
N LYS A 778 7.28 26.95 -27.38
CA LYS A 778 7.82 26.53 -26.08
C LYS A 778 6.82 26.70 -24.97
N GLU A 779 6.77 25.73 -24.05
CA GLU A 779 5.98 25.77 -22.84
C GLU A 779 6.78 25.10 -21.73
N GLY A 780 7.54 25.90 -20.96
CA GLY A 780 8.46 25.37 -19.95
C GLY A 780 7.76 24.65 -18.81
N PHE A 781 6.71 25.24 -18.23
CA PHE A 781 5.90 24.61 -17.21
C PHE A 781 4.72 23.89 -17.82
N GLN A 782 4.61 22.61 -17.53
CA GLN A 782 3.53 21.76 -18.04
C GLN A 782 2.94 20.92 -16.90
N PHE A 783 1.66 20.72 -16.95
CA PHE A 783 0.99 19.80 -16.03
C PHE A 783 -0.02 18.94 -16.76
N SER A 784 -0.24 17.75 -16.23
CA SER A 784 -1.33 16.88 -16.69
C SER A 784 -1.98 16.17 -15.50
N ILE A 785 -3.27 15.92 -15.65
CA ILE A 785 -4.04 15.09 -14.73
C ILE A 785 -4.48 13.89 -15.56
N GLY A 786 -4.02 12.71 -15.18
CA GLY A 786 -4.38 11.48 -15.87
C GLY A 786 -5.08 10.51 -14.95
N SER A 787 -5.95 9.66 -15.52
CA SER A 787 -6.34 8.43 -14.84
C SER A 787 -5.08 7.58 -14.68
N ALA A 788 -4.90 6.96 -13.52
CA ALA A 788 -3.74 6.13 -13.24
C ALA A 788 -3.71 4.81 -14.03
N PHE A 789 -4.73 4.54 -14.85
CA PHE A 789 -4.97 3.26 -15.53
C PHE A 789 -5.18 3.42 -17.03
#